data_193acd156fb78877542d7c284c91f8b4
#
_entry.id   193acd156fb78877542d7c284c91f8b4
#
_cell.length_a   1.000
_cell.length_b   1.000
_cell.length_c   1.000
_cell.angle_alpha   90.00
_cell.angle_beta   90.00
_cell.angle_gamma   90.00
#
_symmetry.space_group_name_H-M   'P 1'
#
loop_
_entity.id
_entity.type
_entity.pdbx_description
1 polymer ?
#
loop_
_entity_poly.entity_id
_entity_poly.type
_entity_poly.pdbx_seq_one_letter_code
_entity_poly.pdbx_strand_id
1 'polypeptide(L)'
;MSAEGLFHPTTMAPLSRLFTRRATLFSLVASTLAQTGNPILDPSLETIGSTLQGDGLIDGTLGAIGGILGGEQTFDYVVVGGGTAGAGVGVRLAEAGFSVAIIEAGGFYEIAKPVLGTTPAGSFFGVGASLADMVPTTDWGFATEPQPQLNNRRIHYARGKCLGGSSALNFMVYHRGTTASYQMWADAVGDQSYTMANLTPFFNKAVTFTAPGERSLDNITTTYDASSFSNSGGPVQVGYGNWISIWASYLEKAFKAFDIQENTDFNNGKLLGYQWSQSTIRSRDQTRSSSVAYIHAVQANSEASRNLKVFTHTQARRILFDKSSARPKANGVEVSALIGLAKYTIKARREVIVSAGTLQSPQLLMLSGVGPTDQLSEHGIDQIVSAPGVGQNMWDHVLFGPSYSVKFKTVGSILLRPLELVNALVEYTTRAKGLLTYAADILGWEKLSKVEGIRDKLSQSTLDALKTFPDDWPEVEYIAADAYAGNFRYPLAQQPLNGKKYVSILGAMVAPLSRGNITLKSANPLAAPAINPNWLSDPADQELAIAWYRRMREVFATKDVAAQLEYMGSEAYPGLDKDSDEQILAVIRDSAITVWHASSTCRMGKSVLKDGVRERVDEMDVVDSEAKVFGVDGLRVVDASIFPFLPPGHPQSTIYALAEKISQIIVRDGRSST
;
A
#
# COMPACT_ATOMS: atom_id res chain seq x y z
N MET A 1 7.72 -25.68 45.79
CA MET A 1 7.31 -26.84 44.98
C MET A 1 6.78 -26.28 43.68
N SER A 2 7.57 -26.43 42.63
CA SER A 2 7.39 -26.01 41.26
C SER A 2 6.32 -26.80 40.55
N ALA A 3 5.49 -26.15 39.72
CA ALA A 3 4.69 -26.79 38.70
C ALA A 3 4.93 -26.06 37.38
N GLU A 4 6.00 -26.44 36.68
CA GLU A 4 6.16 -26.26 35.24
C GLU A 4 5.31 -27.32 34.53
N GLY A 5 4.38 -26.90 33.69
CA GLY A 5 3.49 -27.74 32.89
C GLY A 5 3.55 -27.41 31.42
N LEU A 6 4.48 -28.04 30.72
CA LEU A 6 4.52 -28.41 29.30
C LEU A 6 3.32 -27.97 28.42
N PHE A 7 3.57 -26.98 27.58
CA PHE A 7 2.84 -26.80 26.33
C PHE A 7 3.66 -27.38 25.17
N HIS A 8 3.21 -28.51 24.63
CA HIS A 8 3.79 -29.14 23.44
C HIS A 8 3.36 -28.44 22.13
N PRO A 9 4.24 -28.17 21.17
CA PRO A 9 3.93 -27.46 19.93
C PRO A 9 3.41 -28.35 18.78
N THR A 10 2.75 -29.47 19.05
CA THR A 10 2.51 -30.52 18.05
C THR A 10 1.14 -30.51 17.36
N THR A 11 0.24 -29.57 17.61
CA THR A 11 -1.13 -29.61 17.05
C THR A 11 -1.41 -28.61 15.90
N MET A 12 -0.47 -27.75 15.50
CA MET A 12 -0.69 -26.78 14.41
C MET A 12 -0.14 -27.21 13.04
N ALA A 13 0.66 -28.24 12.96
CA ALA A 13 1.25 -28.73 11.71
C ALA A 13 0.27 -29.25 10.64
N PRO A 14 -0.92 -29.79 10.94
CA PRO A 14 -1.83 -30.30 9.91
C PRO A 14 -2.56 -29.20 9.12
N LEU A 15 -2.91 -28.07 9.75
CA LEU A 15 -3.71 -27.01 9.10
C LEU A 15 -2.87 -26.16 8.13
N SER A 16 -1.65 -25.81 8.51
CA SER A 16 -0.74 -25.09 7.61
C SER A 16 -0.38 -25.94 6.39
N ARG A 17 -0.15 -27.24 6.55
CA ARG A 17 0.08 -28.17 5.45
C ARG A 17 -1.13 -28.35 4.53
N LEU A 18 -2.35 -28.27 5.07
CA LEU A 18 -3.57 -28.37 4.26
C LEU A 18 -3.76 -27.11 3.40
N PHE A 19 -3.47 -25.93 3.93
CA PHE A 19 -3.56 -24.67 3.20
C PHE A 19 -2.42 -24.51 2.19
N THR A 20 -1.21 -24.90 2.54
CA THR A 20 -0.08 -24.93 1.59
C THR A 20 -0.37 -25.90 0.44
N ARG A 21 -0.93 -27.09 0.71
CA ARG A 21 -1.36 -28.04 -0.32
C ARG A 21 -2.50 -27.49 -1.19
N ARG A 22 -3.45 -26.73 -0.63
CA ARG A 22 -4.55 -26.11 -1.39
C ARG A 22 -4.07 -24.94 -2.23
N ALA A 23 -3.19 -24.08 -1.73
CA ALA A 23 -2.54 -23.04 -2.50
C ALA A 23 -1.67 -23.62 -3.63
N THR A 24 -0.96 -24.72 -3.34
CA THR A 24 -0.18 -25.48 -4.35
C THR A 24 -1.09 -26.12 -5.39
N LEU A 25 -2.25 -26.68 -4.99
CA LEU A 25 -3.22 -27.25 -5.94
C LEU A 25 -3.83 -26.15 -6.82
N PHE A 26 -4.16 -25.00 -6.23
CA PHE A 26 -4.63 -23.83 -6.97
C PHE A 26 -3.58 -23.34 -7.99
N SER A 27 -2.32 -23.21 -7.57
CA SER A 27 -1.20 -22.88 -8.45
C SER A 27 -0.96 -23.93 -9.53
N LEU A 28 -1.08 -25.22 -9.19
CA LEU A 28 -0.87 -26.33 -10.14
C LEU A 28 -1.98 -26.38 -11.20
N VAL A 29 -3.24 -26.27 -10.78
CA VAL A 29 -4.40 -26.21 -11.70
C VAL A 29 -4.32 -24.98 -12.59
N ALA A 30 -3.95 -23.82 -12.04
CA ALA A 30 -3.75 -22.60 -12.79
C ALA A 30 -2.59 -22.71 -13.81
N SER A 31 -1.47 -23.32 -13.40
CA SER A 31 -0.33 -23.57 -14.31
C SER A 31 -0.67 -24.56 -15.42
N THR A 32 -1.49 -25.58 -15.12
CA THR A 32 -1.94 -26.55 -16.12
C THR A 32 -2.90 -25.91 -17.12
N LEU A 33 -3.80 -25.02 -16.67
CA LEU A 33 -4.69 -24.25 -17.54
C LEU A 33 -3.93 -23.21 -18.39
N ALA A 34 -2.87 -22.61 -17.86
CA ALA A 34 -1.99 -21.71 -18.59
C ALA A 34 -1.27 -22.42 -19.76
N GLN A 35 -0.92 -23.69 -19.60
CA GLN A 35 -0.29 -24.51 -20.65
C GLN A 35 -1.25 -24.92 -21.78
N THR A 36 -2.56 -24.70 -21.64
CA THR A 36 -3.55 -25.06 -22.68
C THR A 36 -3.70 -24.02 -23.79
N GLY A 37 -2.88 -22.96 -23.81
CA GLY A 37 -2.85 -21.98 -24.92
C GLY A 37 -4.09 -21.11 -25.04
N ASN A 38 -4.84 -20.92 -23.95
CA ASN A 38 -6.04 -20.08 -23.95
C ASN A 38 -5.67 -18.58 -23.99
N PRO A 39 -6.05 -17.82 -25.04
CA PRO A 39 -5.64 -16.42 -25.23
C PRO A 39 -6.15 -15.43 -24.15
N ILE A 40 -7.01 -15.88 -23.23
CA ILE A 40 -7.48 -15.10 -22.11
C ILE A 40 -6.47 -15.11 -20.93
N LEU A 41 -5.54 -16.07 -20.92
CA LEU A 41 -4.60 -16.28 -19.81
C LEU A 41 -3.36 -15.40 -19.84
N ASP A 42 -3.32 -14.41 -20.66
CA ASP A 42 -2.35 -13.31 -20.59
C ASP A 42 -1.52 -13.04 -21.85
N PRO A 43 -1.84 -11.97 -22.59
CA PRO A 43 -0.88 -11.41 -23.56
C PRO A 43 0.42 -10.94 -22.88
N SER A 44 0.43 -10.73 -21.56
CA SER A 44 1.64 -10.37 -20.81
C SER A 44 2.58 -11.56 -20.63
N LEU A 45 2.12 -12.80 -20.61
CA LEU A 45 3.01 -13.98 -20.61
C LEU A 45 3.71 -14.16 -21.96
N GLU A 46 3.05 -13.88 -23.09
CA GLU A 46 3.73 -13.80 -24.39
C GLU A 46 4.69 -12.61 -24.44
N THR A 47 4.31 -11.45 -23.90
CA THR A 47 5.18 -10.27 -23.75
C THR A 47 6.33 -10.55 -22.79
N ILE A 48 6.11 -11.24 -21.68
CA ILE A 48 7.15 -11.69 -20.74
C ILE A 48 8.06 -12.72 -21.41
N GLY A 49 7.52 -13.68 -22.17
CA GLY A 49 8.29 -14.67 -22.91
C GLY A 49 9.18 -14.03 -23.99
N SER A 50 8.65 -13.07 -24.76
CA SER A 50 9.41 -12.31 -25.74
C SER A 50 10.41 -11.33 -25.09
N THR A 51 10.10 -10.80 -23.89
CA THR A 51 10.96 -9.91 -23.12
C THR A 51 12.14 -10.65 -22.49
N LEU A 52 11.96 -11.92 -22.11
CA LEU A 52 13.06 -12.77 -21.65
C LEU A 52 14.01 -13.19 -22.79
N GLN A 53 13.57 -13.08 -24.04
CA GLN A 53 14.35 -13.39 -25.24
C GLN A 53 14.89 -12.16 -25.99
N GLY A 54 14.44 -10.93 -25.67
CA GLY A 54 14.76 -9.70 -26.39
C GLY A 54 15.47 -8.64 -25.55
N ASP A 55 16.58 -8.23 -26.06
CA ASP A 55 17.29 -6.96 -25.85
C ASP A 55 17.21 -6.24 -24.49
N GLY A 56 18.00 -6.67 -23.51
CA GLY A 56 18.71 -5.76 -22.59
C GLY A 56 17.95 -4.94 -21.56
N LEU A 57 16.62 -4.87 -21.60
CA LEU A 57 15.83 -4.02 -20.69
C LEU A 57 15.75 -4.59 -19.27
N ILE A 58 15.69 -5.92 -19.14
CA ILE A 58 15.56 -6.61 -17.85
C ILE A 58 16.75 -7.54 -17.68
N ASP A 59 17.69 -7.09 -16.86
CA ASP A 59 18.91 -7.82 -16.59
C ASP A 59 18.89 -8.38 -15.14
N GLY A 60 18.14 -9.49 -14.98
CA GLY A 60 18.02 -10.12 -13.67
C GLY A 60 19.32 -10.84 -13.22
N THR A 61 19.69 -11.89 -13.95
CA THR A 61 20.87 -12.70 -13.60
C THR A 61 22.09 -12.32 -14.43
N LEU A 62 21.88 -11.94 -15.71
CA LEU A 62 22.96 -11.53 -16.61
C LEU A 62 23.50 -10.14 -16.25
N GLY A 63 22.67 -9.20 -15.72
CA GLY A 63 23.14 -7.91 -15.28
C GLY A 63 23.94 -7.97 -14.00
N ALA A 64 23.61 -8.90 -13.09
CA ALA A 64 24.47 -9.19 -11.94
C ALA A 64 25.82 -9.73 -12.39
N ILE A 65 25.86 -10.63 -13.38
CA ILE A 65 27.08 -11.16 -13.97
C ILE A 65 27.80 -10.09 -14.80
N GLY A 66 27.08 -9.28 -15.58
CA GLY A 66 27.64 -8.16 -16.35
C GLY A 66 28.18 -7.03 -15.46
N GLY A 67 27.55 -6.73 -14.32
CA GLY A 67 28.06 -5.79 -13.31
C GLY A 67 29.31 -6.31 -12.59
N ILE A 68 29.44 -7.63 -12.44
CA ILE A 68 30.64 -8.28 -11.87
C ILE A 68 31.77 -8.33 -12.88
N LEU A 69 31.49 -8.60 -14.15
CA LEU A 69 32.46 -8.81 -15.22
C LEU A 69 32.71 -7.57 -16.11
N GLY A 70 31.77 -6.61 -16.14
CA GLY A 70 31.73 -5.51 -17.11
C GLY A 70 32.10 -4.12 -16.61
N GLY A 71 32.50 -3.94 -15.34
CA GLY A 71 32.86 -2.62 -14.82
C GLY A 71 31.66 -1.75 -14.37
N GLU A 72 31.96 -0.51 -13.98
CA GLU A 72 30.97 0.46 -13.47
C GLU A 72 29.96 0.86 -14.55
N GLN A 73 28.66 0.69 -14.26
CA GLN A 73 27.59 1.15 -15.13
C GLN A 73 27.14 2.55 -14.69
N THR A 74 27.03 3.46 -15.64
CA THR A 74 26.71 4.88 -15.38
C THR A 74 25.48 5.32 -16.15
N PHE A 75 24.51 5.91 -15.44
CA PHE A 75 23.24 6.42 -15.95
C PHE A 75 23.12 7.91 -15.63
N ASP A 76 22.18 8.61 -16.25
CA ASP A 76 21.84 9.98 -15.85
C ASP A 76 21.16 9.98 -14.49
N TYR A 77 20.20 9.07 -14.31
CA TYR A 77 19.44 8.92 -13.08
C TYR A 77 19.45 7.46 -12.61
N VAL A 78 19.55 7.28 -11.28
CA VAL A 78 19.44 5.98 -10.63
C VAL A 78 18.26 6.01 -9.67
N VAL A 79 17.21 5.24 -9.96
CA VAL A 79 16.00 5.11 -9.14
C VAL A 79 16.12 3.87 -8.28
N VAL A 80 16.03 4.01 -6.96
CA VAL A 80 16.10 2.91 -6.01
C VAL A 80 14.70 2.50 -5.58
N GLY A 81 14.25 1.33 -6.04
CA GLY A 81 12.91 0.78 -5.85
C GLY A 81 12.05 0.90 -7.10
N GLY A 82 11.63 -0.24 -7.67
CA GLY A 82 10.68 -0.34 -8.79
C GLY A 82 9.23 -0.44 -8.33
N GLY A 83 8.89 0.24 -7.20
CA GLY A 83 7.56 0.22 -6.57
C GLY A 83 6.58 1.23 -7.16
N THR A 84 5.54 1.56 -6.38
CA THR A 84 4.41 2.41 -6.79
C THR A 84 4.84 3.75 -7.39
N ALA A 85 5.83 4.44 -6.80
CA ALA A 85 6.35 5.68 -7.33
C ALA A 85 7.52 5.48 -8.29
N GLY A 86 8.52 4.65 -7.91
CA GLY A 86 9.78 4.58 -8.64
C GLY A 86 9.66 4.03 -10.06
N ALA A 87 8.71 3.12 -10.33
CA ALA A 87 8.41 2.68 -11.69
C ALA A 87 7.94 3.85 -12.57
N GLY A 88 7.03 4.68 -12.05
CA GLY A 88 6.54 5.87 -12.76
C GLY A 88 7.67 6.89 -12.99
N VAL A 89 8.45 7.21 -11.95
CA VAL A 89 9.58 8.15 -12.05
C VAL A 89 10.59 7.69 -13.10
N GLY A 90 11.05 6.43 -13.00
CA GLY A 90 12.05 5.90 -13.92
C GLY A 90 11.59 5.90 -15.37
N VAL A 91 10.34 5.49 -15.62
CA VAL A 91 9.76 5.48 -16.97
C VAL A 91 9.62 6.89 -17.52
N ARG A 92 9.09 7.86 -16.76
CA ARG A 92 8.93 9.24 -17.25
C ARG A 92 10.27 9.89 -17.58
N LEU A 93 11.32 9.59 -16.86
CA LEU A 93 12.67 10.08 -17.18
C LEU A 93 13.23 9.44 -18.45
N ALA A 94 13.01 8.14 -18.65
CA ALA A 94 13.42 7.44 -19.86
C ALA A 94 12.67 7.93 -21.12
N GLU A 95 11.36 8.20 -21.00
CA GLU A 95 10.54 8.82 -22.04
C GLU A 95 11.03 10.26 -22.40
N ALA A 96 11.62 10.97 -21.43
CA ALA A 96 12.20 12.27 -21.65
C ALA A 96 13.60 12.23 -22.30
N GLY A 97 14.14 11.04 -22.59
CA GLY A 97 15.41 10.81 -23.28
C GLY A 97 16.63 10.63 -22.37
N PHE A 98 16.45 10.59 -21.04
CA PHE A 98 17.55 10.36 -20.10
C PHE A 98 17.84 8.85 -19.94
N SER A 99 19.12 8.49 -19.77
CA SER A 99 19.49 7.12 -19.42
C SER A 99 19.19 6.85 -17.94
N VAL A 100 18.38 5.82 -17.67
CA VAL A 100 17.83 5.54 -16.33
C VAL A 100 18.08 4.10 -15.91
N ALA A 101 18.55 3.91 -14.67
CA ALA A 101 18.56 2.62 -13.98
C ALA A 101 17.44 2.57 -12.93
N ILE A 102 16.62 1.52 -12.93
CA ILE A 102 15.75 1.16 -11.79
C ILE A 102 16.37 -0.03 -11.08
N ILE A 103 16.58 0.06 -9.78
CA ILE A 103 17.09 -0.99 -8.92
C ILE A 103 15.94 -1.57 -8.11
N GLU A 104 15.64 -2.88 -8.27
CA GLU A 104 14.57 -3.56 -7.56
C GLU A 104 15.06 -4.87 -6.91
N ALA A 105 14.76 -5.02 -5.62
CA ALA A 105 15.21 -6.17 -4.84
C ALA A 105 14.51 -7.49 -5.20
N GLY A 106 13.29 -7.41 -5.73
CA GLY A 106 12.53 -8.56 -6.20
C GLY A 106 12.50 -8.69 -7.72
N GLY A 107 11.67 -9.62 -8.21
CA GLY A 107 11.38 -9.81 -9.64
C GLY A 107 9.97 -9.37 -10.01
N PHE A 108 9.46 -9.83 -11.13
CA PHE A 108 8.06 -9.62 -11.54
C PHE A 108 7.11 -10.41 -10.64
N TYR A 109 6.13 -9.73 -10.05
CA TYR A 109 5.13 -10.40 -9.21
C TYR A 109 4.24 -11.36 -10.00
N GLU A 110 4.00 -11.09 -11.27
CA GLU A 110 3.25 -11.96 -12.19
C GLU A 110 3.91 -13.33 -12.35
N ILE A 111 5.25 -13.37 -12.28
CA ILE A 111 6.02 -14.61 -12.34
C ILE A 111 6.17 -15.22 -10.93
N ALA A 112 6.46 -14.38 -9.92
CA ALA A 112 6.73 -14.84 -8.56
C ALA A 112 5.50 -15.35 -7.82
N LYS A 113 4.29 -14.87 -8.20
CA LYS A 113 2.99 -15.26 -7.66
C LYS A 113 1.98 -15.44 -8.81
N PRO A 114 2.18 -16.42 -9.70
CA PRO A 114 1.35 -16.59 -10.89
C PRO A 114 -0.13 -16.77 -10.52
N VAL A 115 -1.04 -16.21 -11.31
CA VAL A 115 -2.50 -16.14 -11.11
C VAL A 115 -2.89 -15.36 -9.86
N LEU A 116 -2.44 -15.75 -8.65
CA LEU A 116 -2.79 -15.06 -7.41
C LEU A 116 -2.27 -13.61 -7.36
N GLY A 117 -1.15 -13.29 -8.01
CA GLY A 117 -0.61 -11.94 -8.10
C GLY A 117 -1.47 -11.03 -8.97
N THR A 118 -1.97 -11.55 -10.07
CA THR A 118 -2.75 -10.80 -11.06
C THR A 118 -4.25 -10.77 -10.76
N THR A 119 -4.76 -11.79 -10.06
CA THR A 119 -6.18 -11.92 -9.71
C THR A 119 -6.56 -10.96 -8.58
N PRO A 120 -7.63 -10.15 -8.69
CA PRO A 120 -8.06 -9.25 -7.63
C PRO A 120 -8.26 -9.92 -6.27
N ALA A 121 -9.00 -11.03 -6.22
CA ALA A 121 -9.19 -11.82 -4.99
C ALA A 121 -7.88 -12.40 -4.40
N GLY A 122 -6.80 -12.44 -5.16
CA GLY A 122 -5.48 -12.82 -4.69
C GLY A 122 -4.86 -11.87 -3.65
N SER A 123 -5.44 -10.67 -3.47
CA SER A 123 -5.03 -9.68 -2.46
C SER A 123 -5.24 -10.15 -1.02
N PHE A 124 -6.13 -11.11 -0.79
CA PHE A 124 -6.41 -11.66 0.54
C PHE A 124 -5.33 -12.60 1.07
N PHE A 125 -4.35 -12.98 0.24
CA PHE A 125 -3.27 -13.88 0.63
C PHE A 125 -2.04 -13.11 1.12
N GLY A 126 -1.59 -13.43 2.33
CA GLY A 126 -0.37 -12.88 2.90
C GLY A 126 -0.55 -11.52 3.57
N VAL A 127 -1.75 -11.23 4.08
CA VAL A 127 -2.10 -9.94 4.72
C VAL A 127 -2.39 -10.04 6.22
N GLY A 128 -2.33 -11.26 6.79
CA GLY A 128 -2.60 -11.48 8.21
C GLY A 128 -1.54 -10.89 9.13
N ALA A 129 -1.93 -10.68 10.39
CA ALA A 129 -1.05 -10.12 11.43
C ALA A 129 0.12 -11.05 11.79
N SER A 130 0.06 -12.33 11.46
CA SER A 130 1.14 -13.28 11.71
C SER A 130 2.14 -13.33 10.56
N LEU A 131 3.45 -13.29 10.86
CA LEU A 131 4.50 -13.53 9.86
C LEU A 131 4.38 -14.88 9.14
N ALA A 132 3.73 -15.88 9.76
CA ALA A 132 3.49 -17.15 9.11
C ALA A 132 2.44 -17.09 7.98
N ASP A 133 1.73 -15.97 7.84
CA ASP A 133 0.79 -15.72 6.73
C ASP A 133 1.47 -15.09 5.50
N MET A 134 2.72 -14.60 5.61
CA MET A 134 3.41 -13.91 4.52
C MET A 134 3.60 -14.77 3.28
N VAL A 135 3.73 -14.13 2.11
CA VAL A 135 4.08 -14.77 0.83
C VAL A 135 5.55 -14.47 0.50
N PRO A 136 6.50 -15.38 0.79
CA PRO A 136 7.94 -15.10 0.75
C PRO A 136 8.49 -14.68 -0.62
N THR A 137 7.79 -15.04 -1.70
CA THR A 137 8.25 -14.74 -3.07
C THR A 137 8.05 -13.28 -3.47
N THR A 138 7.12 -12.56 -2.80
CA THR A 138 6.73 -11.18 -3.17
C THR A 138 6.68 -10.23 -1.98
N ASP A 139 6.94 -10.69 -0.76
CA ASP A 139 6.88 -9.91 0.48
C ASP A 139 8.25 -9.79 1.13
N TRP A 140 8.55 -8.64 1.73
CA TRP A 140 9.74 -8.42 2.53
C TRP A 140 9.74 -9.20 3.87
N GLY A 141 8.56 -9.60 4.37
CA GLY A 141 8.42 -10.28 5.66
C GLY A 141 8.75 -9.38 6.85
N PHE A 142 8.37 -8.11 6.79
CA PHE A 142 8.57 -7.19 7.91
C PHE A 142 7.62 -7.49 9.06
N ALA A 143 8.09 -7.24 10.28
CA ALA A 143 7.25 -7.21 11.48
C ALA A 143 7.57 -5.96 12.29
N THR A 144 6.55 -5.43 12.94
CA THR A 144 6.71 -4.30 13.86
C THR A 144 7.55 -4.69 15.08
N GLU A 145 8.11 -3.71 15.76
CA GLU A 145 8.49 -3.86 17.15
C GLU A 145 7.25 -4.17 18.00
N PRO A 146 7.42 -4.72 19.22
CA PRO A 146 6.29 -4.92 20.13
C PRO A 146 5.49 -3.62 20.29
N GLN A 147 4.17 -3.68 20.05
CA GLN A 147 3.29 -2.52 20.17
C GLN A 147 2.67 -2.47 21.56
N PRO A 148 3.07 -1.55 22.45
CA PRO A 148 2.63 -1.55 23.85
C PRO A 148 1.11 -1.45 23.98
N GLN A 149 0.46 -0.60 23.16
CA GLN A 149 -0.99 -0.43 23.19
C GLN A 149 -1.76 -1.58 22.52
N LEU A 150 -1.08 -2.49 21.85
CA LEU A 150 -1.66 -3.68 21.23
C LEU A 150 -1.15 -4.97 21.90
N ASN A 151 -1.14 -5.01 23.23
CA ASN A 151 -0.73 -6.17 24.04
C ASN A 151 0.71 -6.67 23.73
N ASN A 152 1.62 -5.75 23.41
CA ASN A 152 3.00 -6.04 22.96
C ASN A 152 3.08 -6.98 21.75
N ARG A 153 2.05 -7.01 20.92
CA ARG A 153 2.05 -7.82 19.69
C ARG A 153 3.09 -7.30 18.70
N ARG A 154 3.81 -8.24 18.08
CA ARG A 154 4.56 -8.00 16.84
C ARG A 154 3.63 -8.36 15.68
N ILE A 155 3.43 -7.43 14.78
CA ILE A 155 2.45 -7.55 13.69
C ILE A 155 3.20 -7.59 12.37
N HIS A 156 2.89 -8.57 11.53
CA HIS A 156 3.39 -8.63 10.17
C HIS A 156 2.95 -7.38 9.40
N TYR A 157 3.93 -6.74 8.76
CA TYR A 157 3.72 -5.53 7.99
C TYR A 157 4.04 -5.80 6.51
N ALA A 158 3.07 -6.36 5.78
CA ALA A 158 3.24 -6.75 4.37
C ALA A 158 3.72 -5.57 3.50
N ARG A 159 4.81 -5.79 2.76
CA ARG A 159 5.38 -4.85 1.78
C ARG A 159 5.92 -5.58 0.58
N GLY A 160 5.61 -5.07 -0.62
CA GLY A 160 6.03 -5.71 -1.86
C GLY A 160 7.55 -5.70 -2.04
N LYS A 161 8.12 -6.90 -2.22
CA LYS A 161 9.48 -7.16 -2.67
C LYS A 161 9.43 -7.69 -4.09
N CYS A 162 9.02 -6.82 -5.00
CA CYS A 162 8.83 -7.15 -6.41
C CYS A 162 8.66 -5.87 -7.23
N LEU A 163 8.85 -5.94 -8.53
CA LEU A 163 8.42 -4.86 -9.42
C LEU A 163 6.93 -4.59 -9.21
N GLY A 164 6.58 -3.31 -9.16
CA GLY A 164 5.27 -2.85 -8.70
C GLY A 164 5.21 -2.56 -7.20
N GLY A 165 6.14 -3.08 -6.40
CA GLY A 165 6.18 -2.87 -4.96
C GLY A 165 4.83 -3.20 -4.30
N SER A 166 4.38 -2.35 -3.38
CA SER A 166 3.11 -2.58 -2.67
C SER A 166 1.87 -2.43 -3.55
N SER A 167 1.92 -1.79 -4.74
CA SER A 167 0.81 -1.80 -5.70
C SER A 167 0.55 -3.18 -6.32
N ALA A 168 1.53 -4.08 -6.28
CA ALA A 168 1.40 -5.47 -6.69
C ALA A 168 0.71 -6.37 -5.64
N LEU A 169 0.56 -5.90 -4.39
CA LEU A 169 0.00 -6.68 -3.28
C LEU A 169 -1.26 -6.08 -2.67
N ASN A 170 -1.53 -4.80 -2.88
CA ASN A 170 -2.62 -4.04 -2.26
C ASN A 170 -4.01 -4.54 -2.66
N PHE A 171 -5.05 -4.01 -2.00
CA PHE A 171 -6.46 -4.29 -2.34
C PHE A 171 -6.99 -3.44 -3.50
N MET A 172 -6.12 -2.77 -4.24
CA MET A 172 -6.41 -2.03 -5.47
C MET A 172 -7.37 -0.83 -5.33
N VAL A 173 -7.90 -0.54 -4.17
CA VAL A 173 -8.81 0.59 -3.93
C VAL A 173 -8.22 1.88 -4.52
N TYR A 174 -9.00 2.59 -5.33
CA TYR A 174 -8.57 3.82 -5.97
C TYR A 174 -9.56 4.96 -5.70
N HIS A 175 -9.11 5.97 -5.02
CA HIS A 175 -9.77 7.25 -4.80
C HIS A 175 -8.71 8.30 -4.45
N ARG A 176 -9.10 9.57 -4.37
CA ARG A 176 -8.21 10.67 -3.96
C ARG A 176 -8.54 11.10 -2.53
N GLY A 177 -7.65 11.86 -1.90
CA GLY A 177 -7.91 12.52 -0.62
C GLY A 177 -8.94 13.66 -0.75
N THR A 178 -9.22 14.35 0.35
CA THR A 178 -10.16 15.48 0.36
C THR A 178 -9.51 16.77 -0.14
N THR A 179 -10.32 17.70 -0.64
CA THR A 179 -9.84 19.01 -1.10
C THR A 179 -9.06 19.74 -0.01
N ALA A 180 -9.58 19.77 1.22
CA ALA A 180 -8.89 20.43 2.31
C ALA A 180 -7.64 19.67 2.78
N SER A 181 -7.55 18.34 2.61
CA SER A 181 -6.31 17.61 2.91
C SER A 181 -5.16 18.04 1.99
N TYR A 182 -5.41 18.24 0.70
CA TYR A 182 -4.39 18.75 -0.22
C TYR A 182 -4.10 20.24 -0.04
N GLN A 183 -5.08 21.04 0.39
CA GLN A 183 -4.81 22.43 0.79
C GLN A 183 -3.89 22.47 2.02
N MET A 184 -4.18 21.64 3.03
CA MET A 184 -3.33 21.48 4.21
C MET A 184 -1.90 21.03 3.84
N TRP A 185 -1.76 20.15 2.82
CA TRP A 185 -0.44 19.79 2.27
C TRP A 185 0.27 21.00 1.68
N ALA A 186 -0.40 21.74 0.78
CA ALA A 186 0.16 22.93 0.15
C ALA A 186 0.63 23.97 1.18
N ASP A 187 -0.15 24.16 2.24
CA ASP A 187 0.17 25.08 3.33
C ASP A 187 1.34 24.56 4.19
N ALA A 188 1.39 23.24 4.45
CA ALA A 188 2.47 22.62 5.23
C ALA A 188 3.82 22.74 4.54
N VAL A 189 3.88 22.64 3.20
CA VAL A 189 5.13 22.71 2.46
C VAL A 189 5.40 24.11 1.86
N GLY A 190 4.43 25.05 1.99
CA GLY A 190 4.53 26.39 1.45
C GLY A 190 4.52 26.47 -0.09
N ASP A 191 3.87 25.49 -0.74
CA ASP A 191 3.83 25.37 -2.20
C ASP A 191 2.41 25.01 -2.69
N GLN A 192 1.70 26.00 -3.23
CA GLN A 192 0.32 25.86 -3.70
C GLN A 192 0.17 24.88 -4.89
N SER A 193 1.24 24.42 -5.49
CA SER A 193 1.19 23.37 -6.51
C SER A 193 0.76 21.98 -5.98
N TYR A 194 0.59 21.83 -4.65
CA TYR A 194 0.09 20.64 -3.98
C TYR A 194 -1.41 20.68 -3.63
N THR A 195 -2.14 21.73 -4.01
CA THR A 195 -3.60 21.77 -3.89
C THR A 195 -4.25 20.72 -4.79
N MET A 196 -5.49 20.28 -4.44
CA MET A 196 -6.25 19.31 -5.25
C MET A 196 -6.32 19.73 -6.73
N ALA A 197 -6.64 21.00 -7.00
CA ALA A 197 -6.75 21.50 -8.37
C ALA A 197 -5.44 21.35 -9.14
N ASN A 198 -4.30 21.68 -8.52
CA ASN A 198 -2.99 21.63 -9.16
C ASN A 198 -2.41 20.20 -9.24
N LEU A 199 -2.87 19.27 -8.39
CA LEU A 199 -2.52 17.84 -8.48
C LEU A 199 -3.39 17.07 -9.47
N THR A 200 -4.60 17.55 -9.78
CA THR A 200 -5.55 16.85 -10.68
C THR A 200 -4.95 16.46 -12.04
N PRO A 201 -4.16 17.30 -12.74
CA PRO A 201 -3.51 16.89 -13.98
C PRO A 201 -2.57 15.68 -13.82
N PHE A 202 -1.91 15.53 -12.67
CA PHE A 202 -1.00 14.43 -12.39
C PHE A 202 -1.74 13.14 -12.00
N PHE A 203 -2.84 13.25 -11.25
CA PHE A 203 -3.75 12.12 -11.05
C PHE A 203 -4.22 11.56 -12.39
N ASN A 204 -4.68 12.43 -13.26
CA ASN A 204 -5.21 12.05 -14.57
C ASN A 204 -4.15 11.49 -15.51
N LYS A 205 -2.91 12.01 -15.45
CA LYS A 205 -1.81 11.52 -16.27
C LYS A 205 -1.36 10.11 -15.91
N ALA A 206 -1.56 9.70 -14.65
CA ALA A 206 -1.16 8.39 -14.16
C ALA A 206 -2.09 7.25 -14.59
N VAL A 207 -3.37 7.55 -14.86
CA VAL A 207 -4.40 6.51 -14.99
C VAL A 207 -5.23 6.62 -16.26
N THR A 208 -5.80 5.49 -16.68
CA THR A 208 -6.89 5.39 -17.65
C THR A 208 -8.10 4.81 -16.94
N PHE A 209 -9.21 5.55 -16.96
CA PHE A 209 -10.47 5.11 -16.35
C PHE A 209 -11.37 4.39 -17.36
N THR A 210 -12.00 3.31 -16.91
CA THR A 210 -13.04 2.58 -17.66
C THR A 210 -14.30 2.51 -16.81
N ALA A 211 -15.41 2.97 -17.35
CA ALA A 211 -16.72 2.90 -16.73
C ALA A 211 -17.11 1.44 -16.39
N PRO A 212 -18.00 1.22 -15.39
CA PRO A 212 -18.45 -0.13 -15.04
C PRO A 212 -19.17 -0.81 -16.21
N GLY A 213 -18.86 -2.08 -16.43
CA GLY A 213 -19.63 -2.97 -17.30
C GLY A 213 -20.75 -3.69 -16.54
N GLU A 214 -21.21 -4.83 -17.08
CA GLU A 214 -22.14 -5.71 -16.36
C GLU A 214 -21.53 -6.21 -15.05
N ARG A 215 -22.28 -6.11 -13.98
CA ARG A 215 -21.91 -6.61 -12.65
C ARG A 215 -22.84 -7.73 -12.21
N SER A 216 -22.43 -8.54 -11.25
CA SER A 216 -23.15 -9.76 -10.84
C SER A 216 -24.48 -9.54 -10.14
N LEU A 217 -24.82 -8.33 -9.72
CA LEU A 217 -26.10 -7.93 -9.13
C LEU A 217 -26.78 -6.88 -10.00
N ASP A 218 -27.90 -7.21 -10.61
CA ASP A 218 -28.62 -6.37 -11.57
C ASP A 218 -29.30 -5.14 -10.93
N ASN A 219 -29.53 -5.16 -9.62
CA ASN A 219 -30.22 -4.10 -8.87
C ASN A 219 -29.25 -3.05 -8.26
N ILE A 220 -27.98 -3.11 -8.62
CA ILE A 220 -26.98 -2.15 -8.16
C ILE A 220 -26.68 -1.15 -9.27
N THR A 221 -26.92 0.12 -8.96
CA THR A 221 -26.48 1.23 -9.81
C THR A 221 -25.17 1.77 -9.28
N THR A 222 -24.13 1.73 -10.12
CA THR A 222 -22.81 2.30 -9.77
C THR A 222 -22.73 3.73 -10.27
N THR A 223 -22.68 4.70 -9.37
CA THR A 223 -22.47 6.10 -9.70
C THR A 223 -21.01 6.43 -9.82
N TYR A 224 -20.64 7.30 -10.75
CA TYR A 224 -19.30 7.82 -10.95
C TYR A 224 -19.34 9.13 -11.72
N ASP A 225 -18.32 9.95 -11.56
CA ASP A 225 -18.13 11.16 -12.37
C ASP A 225 -16.92 10.98 -13.30
N ALA A 226 -17.18 10.75 -14.59
CA ALA A 226 -16.13 10.61 -15.59
C ALA A 226 -15.27 11.88 -15.74
N SER A 227 -15.77 13.05 -15.34
CA SER A 227 -15.02 14.30 -15.40
C SER A 227 -13.86 14.39 -14.41
N SER A 228 -13.88 13.56 -13.35
CA SER A 228 -12.75 13.40 -12.43
C SER A 228 -11.53 12.74 -13.08
N PHE A 229 -11.72 12.12 -14.26
CA PHE A 229 -10.68 11.47 -15.02
C PHE A 229 -10.54 12.14 -16.39
N SER A 230 -9.32 12.22 -16.91
CA SER A 230 -9.11 12.56 -18.33
C SER A 230 -8.89 11.28 -19.12
N ASN A 231 -9.26 11.29 -20.41
CA ASN A 231 -8.93 10.20 -21.33
C ASN A 231 -7.50 10.30 -21.87
N SER A 232 -6.56 10.80 -21.07
CA SER A 232 -5.16 11.04 -21.48
C SER A 232 -4.33 9.77 -21.66
N GLY A 233 -4.87 8.59 -21.29
CA GLY A 233 -4.19 7.33 -21.56
C GLY A 233 -3.05 7.01 -20.61
N GLY A 234 -3.19 7.27 -19.31
CA GLY A 234 -2.20 6.87 -18.31
C GLY A 234 -2.07 5.34 -18.22
N PRO A 235 -0.89 4.82 -17.83
CA PRO A 235 -0.61 3.38 -17.88
C PRO A 235 -1.42 2.56 -16.89
N VAL A 236 -1.71 3.09 -15.70
CA VAL A 236 -2.47 2.36 -14.68
C VAL A 236 -3.95 2.36 -15.03
N GLN A 237 -4.56 1.18 -15.10
CA GLN A 237 -5.98 1.03 -15.42
C GLN A 237 -6.82 1.12 -14.14
N VAL A 238 -7.84 1.96 -14.16
CA VAL A 238 -8.83 2.12 -13.07
C VAL A 238 -10.19 1.73 -13.61
N GLY A 239 -10.89 0.87 -12.90
CA GLY A 239 -12.21 0.37 -13.29
C GLY A 239 -12.91 -0.26 -12.09
N TYR A 240 -13.73 -1.26 -12.36
CA TYR A 240 -14.55 -1.95 -11.38
C TYR A 240 -14.41 -3.46 -11.51
N GLY A 241 -14.47 -4.18 -10.39
CA GLY A 241 -14.66 -5.63 -10.39
C GLY A 241 -16.05 -5.99 -10.95
N ASN A 242 -16.14 -7.05 -11.76
CA ASN A 242 -17.40 -7.49 -12.33
C ASN A 242 -18.30 -8.22 -11.33
N TRP A 243 -17.72 -8.75 -10.25
CA TRP A 243 -18.46 -9.44 -9.21
C TRP A 243 -18.70 -8.51 -8.02
N ILE A 244 -19.92 -8.52 -7.50
CA ILE A 244 -20.35 -7.73 -6.33
C ILE A 244 -20.72 -8.70 -5.21
N SER A 245 -20.26 -8.42 -4.00
CA SER A 245 -20.64 -9.12 -2.79
C SER A 245 -22.09 -8.82 -2.40
N ILE A 246 -22.83 -9.88 -2.03
CA ILE A 246 -24.16 -9.73 -1.44
C ILE A 246 -24.06 -8.90 -0.14
N TRP A 247 -22.99 -9.09 0.64
CA TRP A 247 -22.75 -8.31 1.85
C TRP A 247 -22.68 -6.80 1.56
N ALA A 248 -21.94 -6.40 0.53
CA ALA A 248 -21.83 -5.00 0.15
C ALA A 248 -23.20 -4.35 -0.12
N SER A 249 -24.15 -5.08 -0.73
CA SER A 249 -25.51 -4.57 -0.98
C SER A 249 -26.32 -4.35 0.31
N TYR A 250 -26.08 -5.14 1.35
CA TYR A 250 -26.69 -4.93 2.66
C TYR A 250 -26.02 -3.79 3.44
N LEU A 251 -24.71 -3.63 3.28
CA LEU A 251 -23.99 -2.50 3.87
C LEU A 251 -24.48 -1.16 3.27
N GLU A 252 -24.76 -1.11 1.97
CA GLU A 252 -25.40 0.04 1.34
C GLU A 252 -26.74 0.40 1.99
N LYS A 253 -27.58 -0.60 2.31
CA LYS A 253 -28.85 -0.37 2.99
C LYS A 253 -28.66 0.17 4.42
N ALA A 254 -27.60 -0.30 5.11
CA ALA A 254 -27.25 0.22 6.42
C ALA A 254 -26.79 1.67 6.34
N PHE A 255 -26.00 2.05 5.33
CA PHE A 255 -25.60 3.44 5.10
C PHE A 255 -26.83 4.34 4.91
N LYS A 256 -27.79 3.92 4.09
CA LYS A 256 -29.06 4.62 3.90
C LYS A 256 -29.86 4.74 5.20
N ALA A 257 -29.86 3.69 6.03
CA ALA A 257 -30.53 3.72 7.35
C ALA A 257 -29.85 4.66 8.35
N PHE A 258 -28.58 4.96 8.18
CA PHE A 258 -27.80 5.92 8.97
C PHE A 258 -27.79 7.33 8.39
N ASP A 259 -28.55 7.58 7.32
CA ASP A 259 -28.52 8.83 6.56
C ASP A 259 -27.12 9.19 6.03
N ILE A 260 -26.25 8.20 5.85
CA ILE A 260 -24.99 8.36 5.13
C ILE A 260 -25.32 8.47 3.65
N GLN A 261 -25.06 9.64 3.07
CA GLN A 261 -25.46 9.95 1.70
C GLN A 261 -24.55 9.26 0.68
N GLU A 262 -25.10 8.90 -0.47
CA GLU A 262 -24.30 8.43 -1.60
C GLU A 262 -23.42 9.57 -2.12
N ASN A 263 -22.12 9.30 -2.23
CA ASN A 263 -21.16 10.20 -2.85
C ASN A 263 -21.01 9.79 -4.32
N THR A 264 -21.18 10.73 -5.23
CA THR A 264 -21.12 10.45 -6.66
C THR A 264 -19.74 10.07 -7.15
N ASP A 265 -18.67 10.59 -6.49
CA ASP A 265 -17.31 10.25 -6.86
C ASP A 265 -16.29 10.61 -5.76
N PHE A 266 -15.56 9.60 -5.27
CA PHE A 266 -14.46 9.76 -4.33
C PHE A 266 -13.18 10.33 -4.97
N ASN A 267 -13.18 10.66 -6.25
CA ASN A 267 -12.04 11.24 -6.96
C ASN A 267 -12.15 12.76 -7.17
N ASN A 268 -13.24 13.39 -6.75
CA ASN A 268 -13.48 14.83 -6.87
C ASN A 268 -13.06 15.66 -5.64
N GLY A 269 -12.38 15.04 -4.66
CA GLY A 269 -11.93 15.70 -3.43
C GLY A 269 -12.94 15.67 -2.28
N LYS A 270 -13.97 14.82 -2.36
CA LYS A 270 -14.97 14.59 -1.30
C LYS A 270 -15.01 13.12 -0.95
N LEU A 271 -14.88 12.77 0.34
CA LEU A 271 -14.92 11.38 0.81
C LEU A 271 -16.13 11.09 1.69
N LEU A 272 -16.66 12.06 2.46
CA LEU A 272 -17.81 11.80 3.34
C LEU A 272 -19.00 11.25 2.54
N GLY A 273 -19.60 10.17 3.04
CA GLY A 273 -20.64 9.43 2.37
C GLY A 273 -20.20 8.01 2.01
N TYR A 274 -20.95 7.35 1.10
CA TYR A 274 -20.57 6.02 0.58
C TYR A 274 -20.56 6.00 -0.95
N GLN A 275 -19.78 5.10 -1.53
CA GLN A 275 -19.74 4.87 -2.97
C GLN A 275 -19.37 3.41 -3.28
N TRP A 276 -19.90 2.86 -4.39
CA TRP A 276 -19.35 1.69 -5.04
C TRP A 276 -18.01 2.06 -5.64
N SER A 277 -16.92 1.53 -5.06
CA SER A 277 -15.59 2.06 -5.23
C SER A 277 -14.91 1.63 -6.52
N GLN A 278 -14.06 2.51 -7.05
CA GLN A 278 -13.15 2.20 -8.14
C GLN A 278 -11.93 1.42 -7.60
N SER A 279 -11.34 0.63 -8.49
CA SER A 279 -10.15 -0.15 -8.19
C SER A 279 -9.15 -0.10 -9.33
N THR A 280 -7.86 -0.30 -9.03
CA THR A 280 -6.83 -0.45 -10.06
C THR A 280 -6.92 -1.84 -10.71
N ILE A 281 -7.99 -2.02 -11.49
CA ILE A 281 -8.33 -3.24 -12.25
C ILE A 281 -8.41 -2.89 -13.72
N ARG A 282 -7.81 -3.73 -14.56
CA ARG A 282 -7.93 -3.68 -16.01
C ARG A 282 -9.27 -4.29 -16.42
N SER A 283 -10.21 -3.47 -16.88
CA SER A 283 -11.60 -3.89 -17.13
C SER A 283 -11.72 -5.01 -18.17
N ARG A 284 -10.80 -5.07 -19.17
CA ARG A 284 -10.81 -6.05 -20.26
C ARG A 284 -10.74 -7.50 -19.78
N ASP A 285 -9.90 -7.78 -18.79
CA ASP A 285 -9.56 -9.13 -18.31
C ASP A 285 -9.63 -9.27 -16.79
N GLN A 286 -10.08 -8.22 -16.13
CA GLN A 286 -10.26 -8.18 -14.67
C GLN A 286 -9.00 -8.52 -13.88
N THR A 287 -7.83 -8.17 -14.43
CA THR A 287 -6.56 -8.35 -13.72
C THR A 287 -6.18 -7.08 -12.96
N ARG A 288 -5.40 -7.25 -11.89
CA ARG A 288 -4.75 -6.15 -11.17
C ARG A 288 -3.96 -5.25 -12.13
N SER A 289 -4.06 -3.95 -11.98
CA SER A 289 -3.21 -2.96 -12.63
C SER A 289 -2.31 -2.31 -11.58
N SER A 290 -1.06 -2.72 -11.51
CA SER A 290 -0.03 -2.17 -10.62
C SER A 290 0.83 -1.14 -11.35
N SER A 291 1.80 -0.53 -10.65
CA SER A 291 2.78 0.38 -11.27
C SER A 291 3.70 -0.32 -12.30
N VAL A 292 3.72 -1.64 -12.38
CA VAL A 292 4.40 -2.37 -13.48
C VAL A 292 3.83 -1.96 -14.84
N ALA A 293 2.59 -1.49 -14.89
CA ALA A 293 1.98 -0.96 -16.11
C ALA A 293 2.80 0.17 -16.78
N TYR A 294 3.54 0.97 -16.01
CA TYR A 294 4.50 1.95 -16.56
C TYR A 294 5.62 1.25 -17.32
N ILE A 295 6.21 0.20 -16.74
CA ILE A 295 7.30 -0.57 -17.36
C ILE A 295 6.79 -1.28 -18.63
N HIS A 296 5.61 -1.90 -18.58
CA HIS A 296 5.01 -2.52 -19.76
C HIS A 296 4.70 -1.50 -20.88
N ALA A 297 4.26 -0.29 -20.52
CA ALA A 297 3.99 0.76 -21.51
C ALA A 297 5.28 1.21 -22.21
N VAL A 298 6.40 1.36 -21.48
CA VAL A 298 7.68 1.75 -22.08
C VAL A 298 8.29 0.63 -22.94
N GLN A 299 8.08 -0.62 -22.60
CA GLN A 299 8.52 -1.75 -23.42
C GLN A 299 7.90 -1.74 -24.83
N ALA A 300 6.66 -1.26 -24.93
CA ALA A 300 5.99 -1.07 -26.22
C ALA A 300 6.54 0.13 -27.03
N ASN A 301 7.37 1.00 -26.42
CA ASN A 301 8.00 2.17 -27.05
C ASN A 301 9.50 1.92 -27.23
N SER A 302 9.92 1.60 -28.46
CA SER A 302 11.29 1.20 -28.78
C SER A 302 12.35 2.28 -28.50
N GLU A 303 12.00 3.55 -28.50
CA GLU A 303 12.93 4.65 -28.18
C GLU A 303 13.13 4.79 -26.67
N ALA A 304 12.03 4.90 -25.92
CA ALA A 304 12.11 5.02 -24.46
C ALA A 304 12.66 3.76 -23.79
N SER A 305 12.41 2.57 -24.36
CA SER A 305 12.92 1.30 -23.82
C SER A 305 14.45 1.22 -23.84
N ARG A 306 15.12 1.84 -24.83
CA ARG A 306 16.60 1.88 -24.91
C ARG A 306 17.21 2.74 -23.81
N ASN A 307 16.46 3.68 -23.27
CA ASN A 307 16.91 4.58 -22.22
C ASN A 307 16.72 4.01 -20.80
N LEU A 308 15.96 2.92 -20.65
CA LEU A 308 15.62 2.34 -19.36
C LEU A 308 16.28 0.98 -19.16
N LYS A 309 16.99 0.80 -18.05
CA LYS A 309 17.47 -0.49 -17.59
C LYS A 309 16.91 -0.81 -16.20
N VAL A 310 16.32 -2.00 -16.04
CA VAL A 310 15.73 -2.47 -14.79
C VAL A 310 16.57 -3.60 -14.22
N PHE A 311 17.17 -3.38 -13.05
CA PHE A 311 17.97 -4.36 -12.32
C PHE A 311 17.09 -5.05 -11.29
N THR A 312 16.53 -6.20 -11.64
CA THR A 312 15.74 -7.04 -10.74
C THR A 312 16.65 -7.90 -9.85
N HIS A 313 16.12 -8.40 -8.72
CA HIS A 313 16.88 -9.19 -7.73
C HIS A 313 18.17 -8.51 -7.26
N THR A 314 18.14 -7.17 -7.28
CA THR A 314 19.27 -6.31 -6.95
C THR A 314 18.86 -5.36 -5.81
N GLN A 315 19.47 -5.52 -4.64
CA GLN A 315 19.15 -4.73 -3.46
C GLN A 315 20.15 -3.59 -3.29
N ALA A 316 19.65 -2.35 -3.16
CA ALA A 316 20.44 -1.19 -2.78
C ALA A 316 20.95 -1.35 -1.34
N ARG A 317 22.21 -1.01 -1.11
CA ARG A 317 22.90 -1.13 0.17
C ARG A 317 23.12 0.23 0.82
N ARG A 318 23.63 1.18 0.05
CA ARG A 318 23.85 2.57 0.46
C ARG A 318 24.02 3.46 -0.76
N ILE A 319 23.75 4.73 -0.57
CA ILE A 319 24.02 5.81 -1.51
C ILE A 319 25.49 6.23 -1.34
N LEU A 320 26.14 6.49 -2.45
CA LEU A 320 27.53 6.96 -2.48
C LEU A 320 27.55 8.47 -2.70
N PHE A 321 28.46 9.15 -2.00
CA PHE A 321 28.58 10.61 -2.05
C PHE A 321 29.99 11.04 -2.47
N ASP A 322 30.06 11.99 -3.38
CA ASP A 322 31.24 12.81 -3.59
C ASP A 322 31.27 13.91 -2.52
N LYS A 323 32.37 13.98 -1.76
CA LYS A 323 32.59 14.92 -0.67
C LYS A 323 33.60 16.02 -1.05
N SER A 324 33.96 16.14 -2.32
CA SER A 324 34.95 17.11 -2.79
C SER A 324 34.46 18.56 -2.78
N SER A 325 33.13 18.78 -2.75
CA SER A 325 32.50 20.09 -2.65
C SER A 325 31.99 20.39 -1.25
N ALA A 326 31.65 21.65 -0.97
CA ALA A 326 31.10 22.08 0.32
C ALA A 326 29.79 21.37 0.70
N ARG A 327 29.00 20.95 -0.31
CA ARG A 327 27.82 20.11 -0.15
C ARG A 327 28.11 18.74 -0.74
N PRO A 328 27.96 17.65 0.03
CA PRO A 328 28.11 16.29 -0.49
C PRO A 328 27.11 16.04 -1.63
N LYS A 329 27.54 15.43 -2.73
CA LYS A 329 26.69 15.13 -3.89
C LYS A 329 26.53 13.63 -4.05
N ALA A 330 25.28 13.15 -4.10
CA ALA A 330 24.99 11.75 -4.44
C ALA A 330 25.45 11.47 -5.88
N ASN A 331 26.26 10.42 -6.07
CA ASN A 331 26.87 10.08 -7.35
C ASN A 331 26.71 8.60 -7.73
N GLY A 332 25.99 7.81 -6.95
CA GLY A 332 25.71 6.40 -7.24
C GLY A 332 25.14 5.63 -6.07
N VAL A 333 24.95 4.34 -6.28
CA VAL A 333 24.39 3.41 -5.31
C VAL A 333 25.25 2.13 -5.28
N GLU A 334 25.70 1.74 -4.10
CA GLU A 334 26.24 0.41 -3.87
C GLU A 334 25.08 -0.59 -3.82
N VAL A 335 25.16 -1.63 -4.59
CA VAL A 335 24.10 -2.65 -4.70
C VAL A 335 24.66 -4.05 -4.44
N SER A 336 23.76 -4.98 -4.13
CA SER A 336 24.07 -6.40 -4.07
C SER A 336 23.03 -7.22 -4.81
N ALA A 337 23.51 -8.20 -5.55
CA ALA A 337 22.70 -9.22 -6.20
C ALA A 337 23.02 -10.61 -5.62
N LEU A 338 22.33 -11.66 -6.11
CA LEU A 338 22.53 -13.05 -5.69
C LEU A 338 22.50 -13.22 -4.16
N ILE A 339 21.47 -12.65 -3.52
CA ILE A 339 21.29 -12.72 -2.05
C ILE A 339 22.51 -12.14 -1.29
N GLY A 340 23.10 -11.06 -1.82
CA GLY A 340 24.21 -10.36 -1.15
C GLY A 340 25.61 -10.88 -1.50
N LEU A 341 25.75 -11.92 -2.31
CA LEU A 341 27.04 -12.50 -2.68
C LEU A 341 27.84 -11.62 -3.65
N ALA A 342 27.16 -10.93 -4.55
CA ALA A 342 27.77 -10.04 -5.53
C ALA A 342 27.51 -8.58 -5.16
N LYS A 343 28.57 -7.75 -5.08
CA LYS A 343 28.48 -6.31 -4.80
C LYS A 343 29.08 -5.54 -5.97
N TYR A 344 28.40 -4.49 -6.40
CA TYR A 344 28.89 -3.57 -7.42
C TYR A 344 28.28 -2.18 -7.26
N THR A 345 28.70 -1.23 -8.07
CA THR A 345 28.22 0.16 -8.04
C THR A 345 27.47 0.50 -9.33
N ILE A 346 26.33 1.18 -9.18
CA ILE A 346 25.63 1.83 -10.28
C ILE A 346 25.77 3.34 -10.06
N LYS A 347 26.43 4.02 -11.00
CA LYS A 347 26.74 5.46 -10.90
C LYS A 347 25.62 6.32 -11.49
N ALA A 348 25.35 7.47 -10.86
CA ALA A 348 24.46 8.51 -11.33
C ALA A 348 25.26 9.76 -11.74
N ARG A 349 25.14 10.21 -12.98
CA ARG A 349 25.73 11.47 -13.43
C ARG A 349 25.00 12.70 -12.87
N ARG A 350 23.68 12.60 -12.71
CA ARG A 350 22.81 13.69 -12.28
C ARG A 350 22.28 13.50 -10.87
N GLU A 351 21.37 12.54 -10.67
CA GLU A 351 20.73 12.33 -9.36
C GLU A 351 20.50 10.85 -9.05
N VAL A 352 20.49 10.54 -7.78
CA VAL A 352 19.93 9.34 -7.19
C VAL A 352 18.53 9.66 -6.65
N ILE A 353 17.54 8.84 -6.98
CA ILE A 353 16.14 9.02 -6.56
C ILE A 353 15.73 7.82 -5.73
N VAL A 354 15.53 8.05 -4.44
CA VAL A 354 15.11 6.99 -3.49
C VAL A 354 13.60 6.84 -3.56
N SER A 355 13.13 5.65 -3.91
CA SER A 355 11.72 5.23 -3.99
C SER A 355 11.52 3.86 -3.34
N ALA A 356 12.25 3.61 -2.24
CA ALA A 356 12.29 2.32 -1.57
C ALA A 356 11.10 2.09 -0.61
N GLY A 357 10.17 3.03 -0.56
CA GLY A 357 8.96 3.00 0.27
C GLY A 357 9.21 3.45 1.71
N THR A 358 8.14 3.73 2.42
CA THR A 358 8.11 4.40 3.73
C THR A 358 8.99 3.73 4.80
N LEU A 359 9.18 2.42 4.73
CA LEU A 359 9.98 1.68 5.73
C LEU A 359 11.47 1.66 5.38
N GLN A 360 11.81 1.61 4.08
CA GLN A 360 13.19 1.40 3.64
C GLN A 360 13.85 2.66 3.07
N SER A 361 13.10 3.68 2.64
CA SER A 361 13.67 4.96 2.23
C SER A 361 14.43 5.64 3.38
N PRO A 362 13.85 5.79 4.59
CA PRO A 362 14.59 6.31 5.74
C PRO A 362 15.74 5.37 6.15
N GLN A 363 15.55 4.06 6.09
CA GLN A 363 16.63 3.09 6.37
C GLN A 363 17.81 3.30 5.44
N LEU A 364 17.58 3.42 4.13
CA LEU A 364 18.63 3.62 3.14
C LEU A 364 19.36 4.96 3.34
N LEU A 365 18.64 6.02 3.66
CA LEU A 365 19.24 7.32 4.00
C LEU A 365 20.16 7.20 5.21
N MET A 366 19.68 6.61 6.33
CA MET A 366 20.50 6.40 7.54
C MET A 366 21.73 5.52 7.27
N LEU A 367 21.59 4.40 6.57
CA LEU A 367 22.71 3.53 6.17
C LEU A 367 23.74 4.25 5.28
N SER A 368 23.35 5.36 4.66
CA SER A 368 24.19 6.18 3.80
C SER A 368 24.75 7.43 4.51
N GLY A 369 24.52 7.56 5.81
CA GLY A 369 25.03 8.67 6.62
C GLY A 369 24.13 9.93 6.62
N VAL A 370 22.89 9.83 6.13
CA VAL A 370 21.90 10.93 6.16
C VAL A 370 20.81 10.54 7.16
N GLY A 371 20.85 11.10 8.36
CA GLY A 371 19.91 10.70 9.42
C GLY A 371 20.18 11.36 10.78
N PRO A 372 19.44 10.93 11.82
CA PRO A 372 19.67 11.38 13.20
C PRO A 372 21.07 11.00 13.66
N THR A 373 21.79 11.96 14.24
CA THR A 373 23.20 11.81 14.65
C THR A 373 23.41 10.68 15.65
N ASP A 374 22.50 10.51 16.61
CA ASP A 374 22.52 9.44 17.59
C ASP A 374 22.41 8.05 16.96
N GLN A 375 21.45 7.86 16.02
CA GLN A 375 21.29 6.62 15.29
C GLN A 375 22.52 6.27 14.43
N LEU A 376 23.11 7.25 13.77
CA LEU A 376 24.31 7.02 12.96
C LEU A 376 25.50 6.61 13.84
N SER A 377 25.72 7.32 14.96
CA SER A 377 26.82 7.05 15.89
C SER A 377 26.67 5.70 16.60
N GLU A 378 25.45 5.33 17.02
CA GLU A 378 25.15 4.03 17.65
C GLU A 378 25.55 2.85 16.76
N HIS A 379 25.41 3.00 15.45
CA HIS A 379 25.73 1.95 14.48
C HIS A 379 27.09 2.13 13.78
N GLY A 380 27.89 3.10 14.20
CA GLY A 380 29.23 3.36 13.62
C GLY A 380 29.17 3.79 12.15
N ILE A 381 28.12 4.52 11.76
CA ILE A 381 27.94 5.03 10.39
C ILE A 381 28.47 6.47 10.33
N ASP A 382 29.38 6.73 9.39
CA ASP A 382 29.91 8.08 9.16
C ASP A 382 28.81 9.04 8.74
N GLN A 383 28.65 10.12 9.50
CA GLN A 383 27.63 11.13 9.19
C GLN A 383 28.01 11.95 7.96
N ILE A 384 27.15 11.97 6.97
CA ILE A 384 27.20 12.86 5.80
C ILE A 384 26.47 14.17 6.12
N VAL A 385 25.21 14.05 6.59
CA VAL A 385 24.36 15.16 7.02
C VAL A 385 23.51 14.76 8.21
N SER A 386 23.43 15.65 9.22
CA SER A 386 22.48 15.52 10.30
C SER A 386 21.05 15.82 9.77
N ALA A 387 20.18 14.84 9.83
CA ALA A 387 18.80 14.93 9.40
C ALA A 387 17.88 14.24 10.43
N PRO A 388 17.57 14.91 11.56
CA PRO A 388 16.86 14.31 12.70
C PRO A 388 15.47 13.80 12.36
N GLY A 389 14.82 14.33 11.31
CA GLY A 389 13.49 13.89 10.87
C GLY A 389 13.49 12.57 10.07
N VAL A 390 14.65 12.06 9.63
CA VAL A 390 14.70 10.79 8.88
C VAL A 390 14.26 9.64 9.79
N GLY A 391 13.24 8.92 9.36
CA GLY A 391 12.61 7.83 10.09
C GLY A 391 11.56 8.26 11.11
N GLN A 392 11.39 9.54 11.38
CA GLN A 392 10.44 10.05 12.36
C GLN A 392 9.07 10.36 11.75
N ASN A 393 8.07 10.62 12.60
CA ASN A 393 6.72 11.04 12.19
C ASN A 393 5.97 10.01 11.32
N MET A 394 6.20 8.73 11.52
CA MET A 394 5.45 7.70 10.80
C MET A 394 3.95 7.80 11.08
N TRP A 395 3.16 7.99 10.05
CA TRP A 395 1.70 7.90 10.06
C TRP A 395 1.27 6.55 9.53
N ASP A 396 0.19 5.98 10.08
CA ASP A 396 -0.47 4.79 9.54
C ASP A 396 -1.92 4.70 9.99
N HIS A 397 -2.80 4.18 9.16
CA HIS A 397 -4.18 3.90 9.51
C HIS A 397 -4.30 2.56 10.24
N VAL A 398 -5.24 2.47 11.17
CA VAL A 398 -5.46 1.28 12.02
C VAL A 398 -6.78 0.62 11.63
N LEU A 399 -6.79 -0.70 11.50
CA LEU A 399 -7.91 -1.51 11.08
C LEU A 399 -8.30 -2.53 12.14
N PHE A 400 -9.61 -2.66 12.42
CA PHE A 400 -10.22 -3.68 13.28
C PHE A 400 -11.71 -3.81 12.96
N GLY A 401 -12.40 -4.80 13.52
CA GLY A 401 -13.86 -4.85 13.38
C GLY A 401 -14.49 -6.18 13.77
N PRO A 402 -15.83 -6.23 13.88
CA PRO A 402 -16.59 -7.41 14.24
C PRO A 402 -16.86 -8.33 13.06
N SER A 403 -17.08 -9.62 13.36
CA SER A 403 -17.52 -10.64 12.40
C SER A 403 -18.85 -11.23 12.84
N TYR A 404 -19.78 -11.41 11.88
CA TYR A 404 -21.12 -11.96 12.13
C TYR A 404 -21.41 -13.14 11.23
N SER A 405 -22.20 -14.12 11.73
CA SER A 405 -22.69 -15.21 10.89
C SER A 405 -23.98 -14.79 10.15
N VAL A 406 -24.06 -15.19 8.86
CA VAL A 406 -25.12 -14.76 7.92
C VAL A 406 -25.76 -15.95 7.17
N LYS A 407 -26.94 -15.71 6.60
CA LYS A 407 -27.72 -16.73 5.87
C LYS A 407 -27.25 -16.96 4.44
N PHE A 408 -26.70 -15.93 3.77
CA PHE A 408 -26.27 -16.00 2.36
C PHE A 408 -24.84 -16.53 2.19
N LYS A 409 -24.47 -16.93 0.96
CA LYS A 409 -23.11 -17.37 0.61
C LYS A 409 -22.15 -16.21 0.65
N THR A 410 -20.93 -16.47 1.15
CA THR A 410 -19.85 -15.47 1.28
C THR A 410 -18.58 -15.97 0.59
N VAL A 411 -17.69 -15.04 0.21
CA VAL A 411 -16.37 -15.36 -0.35
C VAL A 411 -15.63 -16.35 0.56
N GLY A 412 -15.58 -16.07 1.86
CA GLY A 412 -14.95 -16.97 2.84
C GLY A 412 -15.54 -18.38 2.81
N SER A 413 -16.86 -18.52 2.63
CA SER A 413 -17.52 -19.83 2.55
C SER A 413 -17.24 -20.59 1.25
N ILE A 414 -17.00 -19.88 0.14
CA ILE A 414 -16.66 -20.45 -1.17
C ILE A 414 -15.22 -20.94 -1.18
N LEU A 415 -14.29 -20.16 -0.61
CA LEU A 415 -12.87 -20.53 -0.51
C LEU A 415 -12.65 -21.85 0.27
N LEU A 416 -13.58 -22.24 1.14
CA LEU A 416 -13.54 -23.52 1.87
C LEU A 416 -14.02 -24.71 1.03
N ARG A 417 -14.58 -24.49 -0.16
CA ARG A 417 -15.17 -25.53 -1.03
C ARG A 417 -14.35 -25.73 -2.31
N PRO A 418 -13.56 -26.82 -2.41
CA PRO A 418 -12.65 -27.03 -3.52
C PRO A 418 -13.31 -26.98 -4.92
N LEU A 419 -14.51 -27.55 -5.06
CA LEU A 419 -15.23 -27.55 -6.35
C LEU A 419 -15.73 -26.14 -6.73
N GLU A 420 -16.23 -25.36 -5.77
CA GLU A 420 -16.64 -23.99 -6.04
C GLU A 420 -15.45 -23.10 -6.40
N LEU A 421 -14.28 -23.33 -5.78
CA LEU A 421 -13.05 -22.62 -6.11
C LEU A 421 -12.54 -22.95 -7.52
N VAL A 422 -12.59 -24.23 -7.94
CA VAL A 422 -12.25 -24.63 -9.31
C VAL A 422 -13.21 -23.98 -10.32
N ASN A 423 -14.52 -23.98 -10.04
CA ASN A 423 -15.49 -23.30 -10.91
C ASN A 423 -15.22 -21.79 -11.01
N ALA A 424 -14.90 -21.13 -9.90
CA ALA A 424 -14.53 -19.70 -9.89
C ALA A 424 -13.27 -19.44 -10.73
N LEU A 425 -12.28 -20.34 -10.67
CA LEU A 425 -11.07 -20.23 -11.49
C LEU A 425 -11.39 -20.39 -13.00
N VAL A 426 -12.20 -21.38 -13.36
CA VAL A 426 -12.64 -21.58 -14.74
C VAL A 426 -13.42 -20.38 -15.26
N GLU A 427 -14.37 -19.86 -14.47
CA GLU A 427 -15.16 -18.68 -14.84
C GLU A 427 -14.27 -17.45 -15.05
N TYR A 428 -13.32 -17.21 -14.14
CA TYR A 428 -12.36 -16.11 -14.25
C TYR A 428 -11.48 -16.24 -15.49
N THR A 429 -10.86 -17.41 -15.70
CA THR A 429 -9.89 -17.61 -16.79
C THR A 429 -10.54 -17.66 -18.17
N THR A 430 -11.83 -18.05 -18.28
CA THR A 430 -12.52 -18.15 -19.56
C THR A 430 -13.37 -16.93 -19.91
N ARG A 431 -13.83 -16.15 -18.91
CA ARG A 431 -14.81 -15.07 -19.10
C ARG A 431 -14.43 -13.76 -18.44
N ALA A 432 -13.34 -13.69 -17.67
CA ALA A 432 -12.97 -12.57 -16.82
C ALA A 432 -14.15 -12.14 -15.89
N LYS A 433 -14.88 -13.10 -15.34
CA LYS A 433 -16.07 -12.90 -14.48
C LYS A 433 -15.95 -13.71 -13.19
N GLY A 434 -16.88 -13.49 -12.28
CA GLY A 434 -17.06 -14.29 -11.09
C GLY A 434 -16.24 -13.83 -9.89
N LEU A 435 -16.26 -14.66 -8.85
CA LEU A 435 -15.71 -14.35 -7.52
C LEU A 435 -14.26 -13.84 -7.53
N LEU A 436 -13.43 -14.33 -8.44
CA LEU A 436 -12.01 -13.94 -8.45
C LEU A 436 -11.77 -12.53 -8.97
N THR A 437 -12.79 -11.85 -9.51
CA THR A 437 -12.76 -10.41 -9.83
C THR A 437 -13.14 -9.53 -8.63
N TYR A 438 -13.41 -10.12 -7.46
CA TYR A 438 -13.76 -9.40 -6.24
C TYR A 438 -12.61 -8.51 -5.75
N ALA A 439 -12.95 -7.27 -5.50
CA ALA A 439 -12.13 -6.27 -4.84
C ALA A 439 -12.95 -5.63 -3.70
N ALA A 440 -12.48 -4.57 -3.08
CA ALA A 440 -13.31 -3.80 -2.17
C ALA A 440 -14.45 -3.13 -2.96
N ASP A 441 -15.69 -3.62 -2.80
CA ASP A 441 -16.83 -3.23 -3.64
C ASP A 441 -17.40 -1.87 -3.28
N ILE A 442 -17.62 -1.64 -1.97
CA ILE A 442 -18.25 -0.45 -1.41
C ILE A 442 -17.42 0.07 -0.25
N LEU A 443 -17.26 1.37 -0.21
CA LEU A 443 -16.64 2.08 0.91
C LEU A 443 -17.61 3.12 1.46
N GLY A 444 -17.51 3.37 2.76
CA GLY A 444 -18.24 4.44 3.43
C GLY A 444 -17.33 5.22 4.37
N TRP A 445 -17.61 6.51 4.54
CA TRP A 445 -16.79 7.42 5.31
C TRP A 445 -17.64 8.29 6.22
N GLU A 446 -17.30 8.34 7.50
CA GLU A 446 -17.97 9.20 8.49
C GLU A 446 -16.97 10.07 9.25
N LYS A 447 -17.47 11.21 9.72
CA LYS A 447 -16.81 12.05 10.73
C LYS A 447 -17.58 11.89 12.04
N LEU A 448 -17.17 10.94 12.88
CA LEU A 448 -17.89 10.53 14.10
C LEU A 448 -18.07 11.66 15.10
N SER A 449 -17.09 12.59 15.16
CA SER A 449 -17.17 13.79 16.00
C SER A 449 -18.31 14.74 15.61
N LYS A 450 -18.97 14.51 14.45
CA LYS A 450 -20.17 15.25 13.99
C LYS A 450 -21.46 14.42 14.08
N VAL A 451 -21.39 13.13 14.41
CA VAL A 451 -22.55 12.28 14.58
C VAL A 451 -23.14 12.49 15.96
N GLU A 452 -24.40 12.97 16.02
CA GLU A 452 -25.13 13.14 17.27
C GLU A 452 -25.19 11.81 18.06
N GLY A 453 -25.09 11.86 19.38
CA GLY A 453 -25.06 10.68 20.23
C GLY A 453 -23.71 9.92 20.28
N ILE A 454 -22.87 10.03 19.25
CA ILE A 454 -21.46 9.59 19.32
C ILE A 454 -20.61 10.73 19.87
N ARG A 455 -20.73 11.90 19.28
CA ARG A 455 -20.04 13.12 19.75
C ARG A 455 -20.20 13.34 21.25
N ASP A 456 -21.40 13.16 21.79
CA ASP A 456 -21.72 13.40 23.21
C ASP A 456 -21.04 12.38 24.16
N LYS A 457 -20.51 11.29 23.60
CA LYS A 457 -19.75 10.26 24.33
C LYS A 457 -18.24 10.46 24.26
N LEU A 458 -17.76 11.34 23.36
CA LEU A 458 -16.35 11.67 23.25
C LEU A 458 -15.98 12.78 24.26
N SER A 459 -14.83 12.65 24.88
CA SER A 459 -14.30 13.67 25.77
C SER A 459 -14.01 14.98 25.02
N GLN A 460 -14.08 16.12 25.73
CA GLN A 460 -13.77 17.41 25.13
C GLN A 460 -12.33 17.45 24.59
N SER A 461 -11.37 16.81 25.27
CA SER A 461 -9.98 16.71 24.81
C SER A 461 -9.86 15.98 23.49
N THR A 462 -10.60 14.88 23.30
CA THR A 462 -10.66 14.14 22.02
C THR A 462 -11.30 14.97 20.91
N LEU A 463 -12.41 15.64 21.20
CA LEU A 463 -13.06 16.53 20.25
C LEU A 463 -12.14 17.69 19.83
N ASP A 464 -11.36 18.27 20.76
CA ASP A 464 -10.43 19.35 20.46
C ASP A 464 -9.22 18.84 19.63
N ALA A 465 -8.71 17.66 19.92
CA ALA A 465 -7.65 17.02 19.13
C ALA A 465 -8.10 16.74 17.69
N LEU A 466 -9.32 16.25 17.48
CA LEU A 466 -9.88 15.96 16.15
C LEU A 466 -10.14 17.21 15.31
N LYS A 467 -10.26 18.41 15.92
CA LYS A 467 -10.36 19.69 15.19
C LYS A 467 -9.11 20.06 14.40
N THR A 468 -7.98 19.38 14.65
CA THR A 468 -6.76 19.54 13.84
C THR A 468 -6.96 19.07 12.40
N PHE A 469 -7.95 18.21 12.14
CA PHE A 469 -8.32 17.74 10.81
C PHE A 469 -9.43 18.59 10.21
N PRO A 470 -9.33 19.00 8.94
CA PRO A 470 -10.36 19.76 8.23
C PRO A 470 -11.76 19.15 8.31
N ASP A 471 -12.76 19.96 8.06
CA ASP A 471 -14.17 19.52 8.15
C ASP A 471 -14.56 18.43 7.15
N ASP A 472 -13.95 18.40 5.99
CA ASP A 472 -14.15 17.39 4.95
C ASP A 472 -13.32 16.12 5.15
N TRP A 473 -12.45 16.08 6.18
CA TRP A 473 -11.64 14.93 6.52
C TRP A 473 -12.45 13.91 7.33
N PRO A 474 -12.72 12.69 6.81
CA PRO A 474 -13.36 11.64 7.58
C PRO A 474 -12.47 11.12 8.70
N GLU A 475 -13.06 10.64 9.78
CA GLU A 475 -12.33 10.03 10.90
C GLU A 475 -12.27 8.51 10.76
N VAL A 476 -13.27 7.92 10.10
CA VAL A 476 -13.42 6.48 9.96
C VAL A 476 -13.87 6.07 8.57
N GLU A 477 -13.50 4.82 8.21
CA GLU A 477 -13.84 4.17 6.96
C GLU A 477 -14.46 2.80 7.19
N TYR A 478 -15.58 2.53 6.51
CA TYR A 478 -16.21 1.21 6.41
C TYR A 478 -15.69 0.48 5.18
N ILE A 479 -15.15 -0.73 5.37
CA ILE A 479 -14.75 -1.63 4.30
C ILE A 479 -15.52 -2.93 4.45
N ALA A 480 -16.29 -3.32 3.43
CA ALA A 480 -17.00 -4.58 3.41
C ALA A 480 -16.02 -5.76 3.28
N ALA A 481 -16.08 -6.73 4.20
CA ALA A 481 -15.36 -7.99 4.07
C ALA A 481 -16.32 -9.17 4.04
N ASP A 482 -16.34 -9.89 2.94
CA ASP A 482 -17.25 -11.01 2.68
C ASP A 482 -16.66 -12.34 3.21
N ALA A 483 -16.15 -12.30 4.45
CA ALA A 483 -15.48 -13.39 5.14
C ALA A 483 -15.41 -13.16 6.66
N TYR A 484 -15.01 -14.17 7.43
CA TYR A 484 -14.66 -14.04 8.83
C TYR A 484 -13.28 -13.39 8.99
N ALA A 485 -13.23 -12.19 9.54
CA ALA A 485 -11.98 -11.49 9.83
C ALA A 485 -11.37 -11.90 11.18
N GLY A 486 -12.21 -12.13 12.20
CA GLY A 486 -11.76 -12.48 13.54
C GLY A 486 -10.72 -11.49 14.07
N ASN A 487 -9.60 -11.98 14.62
CA ASN A 487 -8.50 -11.16 15.10
C ASN A 487 -7.41 -10.90 14.02
N PHE A 488 -7.69 -11.11 12.77
CA PHE A 488 -6.77 -10.88 11.62
C PHE A 488 -5.47 -11.68 11.64
N ARG A 489 -5.30 -12.63 12.52
CA ARG A 489 -4.03 -13.34 12.63
C ARG A 489 -3.70 -14.16 11.39
N TYR A 490 -4.73 -14.81 10.83
CA TYR A 490 -4.66 -15.66 9.62
C TYR A 490 -5.97 -15.52 8.82
N PRO A 491 -6.20 -14.43 8.06
CA PRO A 491 -7.52 -14.12 7.49
C PRO A 491 -8.17 -15.25 6.70
N LEU A 492 -7.39 -16.04 5.96
CA LEU A 492 -7.91 -17.20 5.23
C LEU A 492 -7.91 -18.48 6.05
N ALA A 493 -6.85 -18.73 6.84
CA ALA A 493 -6.71 -19.99 7.58
C ALA A 493 -7.62 -20.07 8.81
N GLN A 494 -8.04 -18.92 9.35
CA GLN A 494 -8.93 -18.87 10.53
C GLN A 494 -10.43 -18.91 10.18
N GLN A 495 -10.80 -19.09 8.89
CA GLN A 495 -12.21 -19.27 8.54
C GLN A 495 -12.82 -20.46 9.29
N PRO A 496 -13.92 -20.26 10.07
CA PRO A 496 -14.49 -21.34 10.87
C PRO A 496 -15.02 -22.50 10.01
N LEU A 497 -14.63 -23.73 10.35
CA LEU A 497 -15.01 -24.96 9.63
C LEU A 497 -16.33 -25.56 10.14
N ASN A 498 -17.26 -24.74 10.60
CA ASN A 498 -18.51 -25.16 11.23
C ASN A 498 -19.73 -25.12 10.28
N GLY A 499 -19.50 -24.93 8.97
CA GLY A 499 -20.54 -24.86 7.94
C GLY A 499 -21.29 -23.54 7.87
N LYS A 500 -21.06 -22.61 8.80
CA LYS A 500 -21.65 -21.26 8.77
C LYS A 500 -20.93 -20.34 7.78
N LYS A 501 -21.55 -19.23 7.47
CA LYS A 501 -21.05 -18.20 6.55
C LYS A 501 -20.89 -16.91 7.33
N TYR A 502 -19.87 -16.15 7.01
CA TYR A 502 -19.49 -15.00 7.81
C TYR A 502 -19.23 -13.77 6.94
N VAL A 503 -19.57 -12.62 7.50
CA VAL A 503 -19.17 -11.29 6.99
C VAL A 503 -18.53 -10.50 8.12
N SER A 504 -17.75 -9.50 7.75
CA SER A 504 -17.15 -8.56 8.69
C SER A 504 -17.27 -7.14 8.16
N ILE A 505 -17.23 -6.17 9.05
CA ILE A 505 -16.84 -4.81 8.70
C ILE A 505 -15.37 -4.66 9.10
N LEU A 506 -14.53 -4.24 8.17
CA LEU A 506 -13.19 -3.81 8.45
C LEU A 506 -13.25 -2.30 8.63
N GLY A 507 -13.17 -1.86 9.87
CA GLY A 507 -13.26 -0.46 10.22
C GLY A 507 -11.88 0.17 10.29
N ALA A 508 -11.56 1.08 9.38
CA ALA A 508 -10.29 1.81 9.43
C ALA A 508 -10.44 3.17 10.11
N MET A 509 -9.52 3.51 11.01
CA MET A 509 -9.35 4.86 11.54
C MET A 509 -8.43 5.64 10.59
N VAL A 510 -8.91 6.75 10.04
CA VAL A 510 -8.19 7.51 8.99
C VAL A 510 -7.82 8.94 9.39
N ALA A 511 -8.01 9.27 10.66
CA ALA A 511 -7.55 10.50 11.30
C ALA A 511 -6.77 10.20 12.61
N PRO A 512 -5.76 9.29 12.59
CA PRO A 512 -5.04 8.95 13.80
C PRO A 512 -4.14 10.09 14.26
N LEU A 513 -4.04 10.26 15.58
CA LEU A 513 -3.14 11.22 16.24
C LEU A 513 -1.81 10.58 16.64
N SER A 514 -1.79 9.26 16.86
CA SER A 514 -0.59 8.49 17.18
C SER A 514 0.45 8.57 16.07
N ARG A 515 1.72 8.69 16.47
CA ARG A 515 2.88 8.75 15.54
C ARG A 515 3.92 7.72 15.92
N GLY A 516 4.52 7.14 14.91
CA GLY A 516 5.58 6.17 15.03
C GLY A 516 6.90 6.59 14.43
N ASN A 517 7.81 5.63 14.30
CA ASN A 517 9.12 5.85 13.70
C ASN A 517 9.69 4.58 13.03
N ILE A 518 10.71 4.82 12.24
CA ILE A 518 11.60 3.81 11.65
C ILE A 518 13.01 4.11 12.13
N THR A 519 13.70 3.14 12.73
CA THR A 519 15.09 3.28 13.17
C THR A 519 15.95 2.12 12.67
N LEU A 520 17.27 2.26 12.74
CA LEU A 520 18.18 1.17 12.43
C LEU A 520 18.22 0.15 13.56
N LYS A 521 18.34 -1.13 13.22
CA LYS A 521 18.73 -2.21 14.14
C LYS A 521 20.20 -2.60 13.97
N SER A 522 20.81 -2.19 12.87
CA SER A 522 22.14 -2.59 12.48
C SER A 522 22.63 -1.77 11.30
N ALA A 523 23.94 -1.59 11.19
CA ALA A 523 24.59 -1.08 9.98
C ALA A 523 24.54 -2.07 8.79
N ASN A 524 24.04 -3.28 8.99
CA ASN A 524 23.90 -4.26 7.91
C ASN A 524 22.70 -3.91 7.01
N PRO A 525 22.89 -3.56 5.74
CA PRO A 525 21.81 -3.17 4.84
C PRO A 525 20.85 -4.31 4.46
N LEU A 526 21.18 -5.56 4.81
CA LEU A 526 20.30 -6.71 4.61
C LEU A 526 19.39 -6.98 5.83
N ALA A 527 19.65 -6.33 6.96
CA ALA A 527 18.78 -6.42 8.13
C ALA A 527 17.52 -5.55 7.95
N ALA A 528 16.41 -6.02 8.46
CA ALA A 528 15.17 -5.21 8.49
C ALA A 528 15.34 -4.03 9.48
N PRO A 529 14.73 -2.87 9.21
CA PRO A 529 14.70 -1.77 10.18
C PRO A 529 13.84 -2.12 11.40
N ALA A 530 13.97 -1.35 12.48
CA ALA A 530 12.98 -1.32 13.53
C ALA A 530 11.75 -0.53 13.05
N ILE A 531 10.59 -1.15 13.09
CA ILE A 531 9.33 -0.59 12.60
C ILE A 531 8.42 -0.41 13.81
N ASN A 532 8.20 0.83 14.20
CA ASN A 532 7.34 1.14 15.34
C ASN A 532 6.23 2.12 14.93
N PRO A 533 5.07 1.65 14.48
CA PRO A 533 3.92 2.50 14.16
C PRO A 533 3.35 3.21 15.38
N ASN A 534 3.53 2.66 16.58
CA ASN A 534 3.05 3.22 17.85
C ASN A 534 1.53 3.46 17.88
N TRP A 535 0.76 2.56 17.26
CA TRP A 535 -0.70 2.66 17.13
C TRP A 535 -1.39 2.80 18.49
N LEU A 536 -2.46 3.61 18.51
CA LEU A 536 -3.29 3.85 19.68
C LEU A 536 -2.52 4.38 20.92
N SER A 537 -1.36 5.01 20.70
CA SER A 537 -0.58 5.63 21.79
C SER A 537 -1.22 6.92 22.31
N ASP A 538 -1.96 7.63 21.44
CA ASP A 538 -2.75 8.79 21.83
C ASP A 538 -4.08 8.34 22.46
N PRO A 539 -4.46 8.85 23.64
CA PRO A 539 -5.74 8.52 24.27
C PRO A 539 -6.97 8.83 23.41
N ALA A 540 -6.92 9.90 22.61
CA ALA A 540 -8.02 10.24 21.72
C ALA A 540 -8.25 9.18 20.64
N ASP A 541 -7.18 8.53 20.13
CA ASP A 541 -7.30 7.41 19.21
C ASP A 541 -7.99 6.22 19.88
N GLN A 542 -7.72 5.94 21.15
CA GLN A 542 -8.38 4.85 21.88
C GLN A 542 -9.88 5.12 22.09
N GLU A 543 -10.22 6.34 22.45
CA GLU A 543 -11.60 6.77 22.66
C GLU A 543 -12.39 6.72 21.35
N LEU A 544 -11.82 7.26 20.27
CA LEU A 544 -12.41 7.19 18.94
C LEU A 544 -12.57 5.73 18.46
N ALA A 545 -11.59 4.86 18.73
CA ALA A 545 -11.64 3.44 18.37
C ALA A 545 -12.80 2.71 19.07
N ILE A 546 -13.06 2.98 20.34
CA ILE A 546 -14.19 2.41 21.10
C ILE A 546 -15.52 2.88 20.48
N ALA A 547 -15.66 4.19 20.26
CA ALA A 547 -16.86 4.77 19.66
C ALA A 547 -17.10 4.18 18.25
N TRP A 548 -16.03 4.03 17.46
CA TRP A 548 -16.07 3.42 16.14
C TRP A 548 -16.49 1.95 16.17
N TYR A 549 -15.97 1.17 17.13
CA TYR A 549 -16.36 -0.23 17.29
C TYR A 549 -17.86 -0.39 17.57
N ARG A 550 -18.42 0.46 18.46
CA ARG A 550 -19.85 0.50 18.73
C ARG A 550 -20.66 0.87 17.51
N ARG A 551 -20.20 1.85 16.72
CA ARG A 551 -20.85 2.27 15.48
C ARG A 551 -20.92 1.14 14.44
N MET A 552 -19.86 0.33 14.31
CA MET A 552 -19.87 -0.86 13.44
C MET A 552 -20.90 -1.91 13.90
N ARG A 553 -21.09 -2.10 15.21
CA ARG A 553 -22.16 -2.97 15.73
C ARG A 553 -23.56 -2.46 15.40
N GLU A 554 -23.77 -1.15 15.42
CA GLU A 554 -25.05 -0.54 15.04
C GLU A 554 -25.41 -0.86 13.57
N VAL A 555 -24.44 -1.00 12.66
CA VAL A 555 -24.69 -1.45 11.27
C VAL A 555 -25.39 -2.81 11.26
N PHE A 556 -24.90 -3.77 12.06
CA PHE A 556 -25.49 -5.10 12.13
C PHE A 556 -26.85 -5.13 12.84
N ALA A 557 -27.18 -4.11 13.59
CA ALA A 557 -28.50 -3.93 14.22
C ALA A 557 -29.54 -3.27 13.29
N THR A 558 -29.14 -2.71 12.14
CA THR A 558 -30.11 -2.14 11.18
C THR A 558 -31.05 -3.20 10.65
N LYS A 559 -32.31 -2.84 10.38
CA LYS A 559 -33.41 -3.76 10.01
C LYS A 559 -33.03 -4.74 8.90
N ASP A 560 -32.48 -4.23 7.81
CA ASP A 560 -32.18 -5.03 6.62
C ASP A 560 -30.99 -5.98 6.86
N VAL A 561 -29.96 -5.53 7.57
CA VAL A 561 -28.79 -6.37 7.91
C VAL A 561 -29.17 -7.40 8.95
N ALA A 562 -29.88 -7.01 10.03
CA ALA A 562 -30.31 -7.91 11.09
C ALA A 562 -31.17 -9.08 10.56
N ALA A 563 -31.99 -8.83 9.54
CA ALA A 563 -32.79 -9.87 8.88
C ALA A 563 -31.95 -10.93 8.16
N GLN A 564 -30.70 -10.63 7.82
CA GLN A 564 -29.75 -11.55 7.15
C GLN A 564 -28.84 -12.29 8.12
N LEU A 565 -28.79 -11.92 9.38
CA LEU A 565 -28.04 -12.63 10.39
C LEU A 565 -28.64 -14.02 10.60
N GLU A 566 -27.80 -15.01 10.92
CA GLU A 566 -28.26 -16.38 11.18
C GLU A 566 -29.27 -16.41 12.33
N TYR A 567 -29.02 -15.61 13.37
CA TYR A 567 -29.93 -15.29 14.47
C TYR A 567 -29.58 -13.94 15.08
N MET A 568 -30.52 -13.30 15.77
CA MET A 568 -30.25 -12.06 16.50
C MET A 568 -29.10 -12.28 17.51
N GLY A 569 -28.08 -11.43 17.46
CA GLY A 569 -26.90 -11.57 18.33
C GLY A 569 -25.85 -12.57 17.83
N SER A 570 -25.85 -12.92 16.53
CA SER A 570 -24.91 -13.87 15.93
C SER A 570 -23.50 -13.26 15.69
N GLU A 571 -23.04 -12.32 16.54
CA GLU A 571 -21.67 -11.83 16.52
C GLU A 571 -20.72 -12.99 16.86
N ALA A 572 -19.92 -13.38 15.87
CA ALA A 572 -19.02 -14.53 15.98
C ALA A 572 -17.64 -14.12 16.50
N TYR A 573 -17.30 -12.85 16.36
CA TYR A 573 -16.11 -12.24 16.93
C TYR A 573 -16.38 -10.77 17.25
N PRO A 574 -16.05 -10.32 18.43
CA PRO A 574 -15.56 -11.07 19.61
C PRO A 574 -16.67 -11.75 20.41
N GLY A 575 -17.94 -11.45 20.14
CA GLY A 575 -19.14 -11.79 20.88
C GLY A 575 -19.71 -10.59 21.63
N LEU A 576 -21.06 -10.49 21.68
CA LEU A 576 -21.77 -9.36 22.28
C LEU A 576 -21.61 -9.25 23.81
N ASP A 577 -21.03 -10.26 24.46
CA ASP A 577 -20.66 -10.21 25.89
C ASP A 577 -19.49 -9.23 26.16
N LYS A 578 -18.76 -8.82 25.15
CA LYS A 578 -17.71 -7.80 25.21
C LYS A 578 -18.30 -6.44 24.89
N ASP A 579 -18.90 -5.77 25.89
CA ASP A 579 -19.67 -4.54 25.67
C ASP A 579 -19.22 -3.32 26.50
N SER A 580 -18.47 -3.49 27.62
CA SER A 580 -17.89 -2.33 28.29
C SER A 580 -16.75 -1.71 27.47
N ASP A 581 -16.43 -0.44 27.72
CA ASP A 581 -15.36 0.27 27.01
C ASP A 581 -14.01 -0.44 27.16
N GLU A 582 -13.71 -0.96 28.37
CA GLU A 582 -12.51 -1.72 28.65
C GLU A 582 -12.46 -3.03 27.87
N GLN A 583 -13.61 -3.73 27.76
CA GLN A 583 -13.70 -4.99 27.03
C GLN A 583 -13.56 -4.76 25.51
N ILE A 584 -14.20 -3.71 24.97
CA ILE A 584 -14.09 -3.33 23.57
C ILE A 584 -12.64 -2.92 23.25
N LEU A 585 -12.02 -2.10 24.11
CA LEU A 585 -10.62 -1.71 23.91
C LEU A 585 -9.68 -2.92 23.97
N ALA A 586 -9.94 -3.88 24.86
CA ALA A 586 -9.16 -5.13 24.93
C ALA A 586 -9.28 -5.94 23.62
N VAL A 587 -10.48 -6.03 23.04
CA VAL A 587 -10.70 -6.66 21.72
C VAL A 587 -9.94 -5.92 20.62
N ILE A 588 -10.01 -4.61 20.59
CA ILE A 588 -9.28 -3.78 19.61
C ILE A 588 -7.77 -4.03 19.75
N ARG A 589 -7.23 -4.03 20.98
CA ARG A 589 -5.81 -4.33 21.25
C ARG A 589 -5.38 -5.71 20.77
N ASP A 590 -6.27 -6.71 20.82
CA ASP A 590 -5.98 -8.05 20.32
C ASP A 590 -6.09 -8.18 18.80
N SER A 591 -6.95 -7.41 18.15
CA SER A 591 -7.30 -7.58 16.74
C SER A 591 -6.77 -6.49 15.82
N ALA A 592 -6.44 -5.29 16.31
CA ALA A 592 -6.00 -4.18 15.47
C ALA A 592 -4.74 -4.52 14.67
N ILE A 593 -4.76 -4.13 13.39
CA ILE A 593 -3.64 -4.23 12.45
C ILE A 593 -3.51 -2.94 11.64
N THR A 594 -2.48 -2.85 10.84
CA THR A 594 -2.31 -1.79 9.83
C THR A 594 -3.32 -1.90 8.69
N VAL A 595 -3.62 -0.76 8.05
CA VAL A 595 -4.20 -0.72 6.69
C VAL A 595 -3.09 -0.66 5.62
N TRP A 596 -1.83 -0.87 6.01
CA TRP A 596 -0.60 -0.80 5.19
C TRP A 596 -0.37 0.58 4.57
N HIS A 597 -0.83 1.65 5.21
CA HIS A 597 -0.77 3.02 4.75
C HIS A 597 0.39 3.84 5.35
N ALA A 598 1.46 3.17 5.83
CA ALA A 598 2.63 3.86 6.36
C ALA A 598 3.09 4.98 5.43
N SER A 599 3.37 6.17 6.01
CA SER A 599 3.81 7.37 5.31
C SER A 599 4.67 8.27 6.21
N SER A 600 5.17 9.37 5.66
CA SER A 600 5.69 10.54 6.40
C SER A 600 7.02 10.35 7.14
N THR A 601 7.77 9.28 6.87
CA THR A 601 9.06 8.96 7.53
C THR A 601 10.28 9.70 6.94
N CYS A 602 10.08 10.49 5.88
CA CYS A 602 11.04 11.43 5.29
C CYS A 602 10.31 12.73 4.93
N ARG A 603 9.59 13.31 5.88
CA ARG A 603 8.58 14.34 5.72
C ARG A 603 9.05 15.51 4.83
N MET A 604 8.20 15.91 3.87
CA MET A 604 8.35 17.12 3.08
C MET A 604 7.96 18.33 3.91
N GLY A 605 8.75 19.40 3.82
CA GLY A 605 8.47 20.62 4.55
C GLY A 605 8.82 21.89 3.81
N LYS A 606 8.65 23.01 4.52
CA LYS A 606 8.95 24.36 3.98
C LYS A 606 10.44 24.56 3.82
N SER A 607 10.80 25.26 2.77
CA SER A 607 12.17 25.73 2.55
C SER A 607 12.24 27.24 2.36
N VAL A 608 13.37 27.81 2.75
CA VAL A 608 13.74 29.19 2.46
C VAL A 608 14.98 29.21 1.59
N LEU A 609 15.06 30.17 0.67
CA LEU A 609 16.23 30.35 -0.17
C LEU A 609 17.22 31.27 0.56
N LYS A 610 18.41 30.75 0.90
CA LYS A 610 19.47 31.48 1.55
C LYS A 610 20.76 31.28 0.76
N ASP A 611 21.35 32.35 0.29
CA ASP A 611 22.58 32.36 -0.56
C ASP A 611 22.47 31.41 -1.77
N GLY A 612 21.28 31.31 -2.37
CA GLY A 612 21.02 30.43 -3.51
C GLY A 612 20.76 28.96 -3.15
N VAL A 613 20.80 28.59 -1.86
CA VAL A 613 20.57 27.24 -1.35
C VAL A 613 19.23 27.15 -0.64
N ARG A 614 18.48 26.08 -0.86
CA ARG A 614 17.25 25.80 -0.10
C ARG A 614 17.63 25.20 1.24
N GLU A 615 17.27 25.88 2.31
CA GLU A 615 17.40 25.43 3.71
C GLU A 615 16.01 25.08 4.28
N ARG A 616 15.95 24.06 5.11
CA ARG A 616 14.72 23.67 5.81
C ARG A 616 14.34 24.72 6.86
N VAL A 617 13.05 24.90 7.09
CA VAL A 617 12.51 25.78 8.14
C VAL A 617 12.36 25.00 9.45
N ASP A 618 11.89 23.76 9.39
CA ASP A 618 11.76 22.84 10.52
C ASP A 618 12.86 21.76 10.44
N GLU A 619 13.58 21.54 11.52
CA GLU A 619 14.66 20.54 11.56
C GLU A 619 14.18 19.11 11.27
N MET A 620 12.90 18.83 11.53
CA MET A 620 12.27 17.54 11.26
C MET A 620 11.89 17.35 9.79
N ASP A 621 12.01 18.35 8.92
CA ASP A 621 11.78 18.21 7.50
C ASP A 621 13.00 17.59 6.80
N VAL A 622 12.74 16.61 5.94
CA VAL A 622 13.78 15.81 5.27
C VAL A 622 13.96 16.25 3.83
N VAL A 623 12.88 16.59 3.15
CA VAL A 623 12.90 17.03 1.74
C VAL A 623 12.12 18.32 1.55
N ASP A 624 12.49 19.10 0.53
CA ASP A 624 11.74 20.27 0.08
C ASP A 624 10.54 19.91 -0.81
N SER A 625 9.77 20.93 -1.26
CA SER A 625 8.60 20.72 -2.14
C SER A 625 8.93 20.16 -3.53
N GLU A 626 10.20 20.10 -3.92
CA GLU A 626 10.68 19.44 -5.13
C GLU A 626 11.25 18.03 -4.82
N ALA A 627 11.02 17.52 -3.60
CA ALA A 627 11.48 16.23 -3.08
C ALA A 627 13.02 16.12 -2.95
N LYS A 628 13.77 17.23 -2.99
CA LYS A 628 15.23 17.26 -2.80
C LYS A 628 15.56 17.11 -1.31
N VAL A 629 16.51 16.24 -0.99
CA VAL A 629 16.97 16.01 0.39
C VAL A 629 17.79 17.22 0.86
N PHE A 630 17.44 17.78 2.00
CA PHE A 630 18.16 18.91 2.56
C PHE A 630 19.62 18.55 2.92
N GLY A 631 20.52 19.48 2.70
CA GLY A 631 21.94 19.36 3.07
C GLY A 631 22.83 18.58 2.09
N VAL A 632 22.27 17.93 1.08
CA VAL A 632 23.01 17.21 0.02
C VAL A 632 22.52 17.62 -1.37
N ASP A 633 23.34 17.41 -2.38
CA ASP A 633 22.99 17.62 -3.78
C ASP A 633 22.80 16.28 -4.51
N GLY A 634 22.05 16.28 -5.61
CA GLY A 634 21.84 15.11 -6.45
C GLY A 634 21.08 13.96 -5.79
N LEU A 635 20.28 14.25 -4.77
CA LEU A 635 19.48 13.25 -4.04
C LEU A 635 18.03 13.70 -3.85
N ARG A 636 17.09 12.85 -4.25
CA ARG A 636 15.66 13.03 -3.95
C ARG A 636 15.07 11.77 -3.30
N VAL A 637 13.96 11.95 -2.58
CA VAL A 637 13.09 10.85 -2.13
C VAL A 637 11.74 11.04 -2.78
N VAL A 638 11.22 10.00 -3.46
CA VAL A 638 9.93 10.06 -4.16
C VAL A 638 9.12 8.79 -3.87
N ASP A 639 8.42 8.78 -2.76
CA ASP A 639 7.43 7.77 -2.37
C ASP A 639 6.58 8.30 -1.19
N ALA A 640 5.76 7.47 -0.56
CA ALA A 640 4.89 7.92 0.53
C ALA A 640 5.66 8.38 1.79
N SER A 641 6.97 8.13 1.89
CA SER A 641 7.77 8.60 3.03
C SER A 641 7.83 10.13 3.09
N ILE A 642 7.72 10.82 1.93
CA ILE A 642 7.81 12.29 1.89
C ILE A 642 6.49 13.01 2.17
N PHE A 643 5.39 12.30 2.37
CA PHE A 643 4.14 12.95 2.73
C PHE A 643 4.32 13.78 4.00
N PRO A 644 3.86 15.05 4.06
CA PRO A 644 3.89 15.83 5.30
C PRO A 644 2.98 15.22 6.36
N PHE A 645 1.89 14.61 5.93
CA PHE A 645 0.94 13.78 6.69
C PHE A 645 0.22 12.85 5.71
N LEU A 646 -0.44 11.82 6.23
CA LEU A 646 -1.20 10.86 5.43
C LEU A 646 -2.59 11.43 5.10
N PRO A 647 -2.90 11.78 3.84
CA PRO A 647 -4.27 12.14 3.44
C PRO A 647 -5.25 11.01 3.77
N PRO A 648 -6.53 11.33 4.06
CA PRO A 648 -7.51 10.31 4.43
C PRO A 648 -7.70 9.30 3.30
N GLY A 649 -7.85 8.03 3.67
CA GLY A 649 -8.09 6.91 2.78
C GLY A 649 -6.84 6.25 2.21
N HIS A 650 -6.96 5.66 1.02
CA HIS A 650 -5.95 4.80 0.42
C HIS A 650 -4.94 5.63 -0.40
N PRO A 651 -3.63 5.63 -0.07
CA PRO A 651 -2.68 6.62 -0.59
C PRO A 651 -2.16 6.35 -2.01
N GLN A 652 -2.50 5.22 -2.67
CA GLN A 652 -1.85 4.86 -3.93
C GLN A 652 -2.05 5.90 -5.04
N SER A 653 -3.23 6.53 -5.15
CA SER A 653 -3.50 7.56 -6.15
C SER A 653 -2.59 8.77 -5.96
N THR A 654 -2.43 9.21 -4.71
CA THR A 654 -1.55 10.32 -4.32
C THR A 654 -0.09 10.01 -4.62
N ILE A 655 0.36 8.75 -4.40
CA ILE A 655 1.72 8.32 -4.75
C ILE A 655 1.94 8.38 -6.26
N TYR A 656 0.97 7.94 -7.08
CA TYR A 656 1.05 8.04 -8.54
C TYR A 656 1.13 9.50 -9.00
N ALA A 657 0.26 10.37 -8.48
CA ALA A 657 0.26 11.80 -8.82
C ALA A 657 1.59 12.47 -8.43
N LEU A 658 2.12 12.12 -7.25
CA LEU A 658 3.41 12.61 -6.78
C LEU A 658 4.55 12.18 -7.70
N ALA A 659 4.58 10.90 -8.12
CA ALA A 659 5.57 10.40 -9.07
C ALA A 659 5.54 11.17 -10.39
N GLU A 660 4.36 11.43 -10.95
CA GLU A 660 4.17 12.20 -12.18
C GLU A 660 4.61 13.66 -12.01
N LYS A 661 4.23 14.31 -10.89
CA LYS A 661 4.60 15.69 -10.60
C LYS A 661 6.12 15.86 -10.45
N ILE A 662 6.74 15.04 -9.61
CA ILE A 662 8.17 15.15 -9.33
C ILE A 662 8.99 14.75 -10.56
N SER A 663 8.55 13.78 -11.36
CA SER A 663 9.19 13.45 -12.64
C SER A 663 9.23 14.66 -13.58
N GLN A 664 8.14 15.42 -13.68
CA GLN A 664 8.10 16.63 -14.50
C GLN A 664 9.11 17.69 -14.01
N ILE A 665 9.25 17.84 -12.69
CA ILE A 665 10.23 18.75 -12.08
C ILE A 665 11.65 18.30 -12.43
N ILE A 666 11.97 17.00 -12.28
CA ILE A 666 13.29 16.45 -12.60
C ILE A 666 13.63 16.63 -14.08
N VAL A 667 12.67 16.40 -14.98
CA VAL A 667 12.87 16.61 -16.43
C VAL A 667 13.17 18.09 -16.74
N ARG A 668 12.43 19.03 -16.12
CA ARG A 668 12.69 20.46 -16.25
C ARG A 668 14.12 20.81 -15.80
N ASP A 669 14.50 20.39 -14.60
CA ASP A 669 15.82 20.64 -14.01
C ASP A 669 16.96 20.03 -14.86
N GLY A 670 16.75 18.80 -15.34
CA GLY A 670 17.70 18.09 -16.18
C GLY A 670 17.96 18.74 -17.54
N ARG A 671 16.94 19.35 -18.15
CA ARG A 671 17.08 20.10 -19.42
C ARG A 671 17.71 21.47 -19.25
N SER A 672 17.52 22.11 -18.10
CA SER A 672 18.11 23.42 -17.79
C SER A 672 19.61 23.34 -17.49
N SER A 673 20.13 22.15 -17.19
CA SER A 673 21.53 21.90 -16.85
C SER A 673 22.36 21.44 -18.05
N THR A 674 21.77 21.35 -19.24
CA THR A 674 22.42 21.12 -20.53
C THR A 674 22.57 22.43 -21.30
#